data_64418fc71400d8132f3e688de3c461c6
#
_entry.id   64418fc71400d8132f3e688de3c461c6
#
_cell.length_a   1.000
_cell.length_b   1.000
_cell.length_c   1.000
_cell.angle_alpha   90.00
_cell.angle_beta   90.00
_cell.angle_gamma   90.00
#
_symmetry.space_group_name_H-M   'P 1'
#
loop_
_entity.id
_entity.type
_entity.pdbx_description
1 polymer ?
#
loop_
_entity_poly.entity_id
_entity_poly.type
_entity_poly.pdbx_seq_one_letter_code
_entity_poly.pdbx_strand_id
1 'polypeptide(L)'
;MRTRVLEVVGIILVTATAFGPLAHSQDNLRDGAPFNGYTGVKFDTTGYAYDYLVDSSLSQDDPAGKKFKTLQAAYAAAPAGTPGKPTVIGVKPDVYLLHVGESAPYSMQMTKDNITILGLTDDRRKVVFADNRCKDEGATNDGFIFVINANGFSMINLTVLDYCNIDYEYPGDPSKNLKMRNPTVSQGVVIQMSGDRHVYSHVAFLSRLDTTVLSATRAYFTNVMIEGTADFIAQRPGTVAVFKDSMAYFPTGSGGLAAQGIIFINTEFKASKGFVFYSDEGNTEKSIGTPDTLIDCVVPTETSTTHVAWMADSATHQNNYTFTYHLKDSNGKPTRIKDSEAHPGTYNLSRELSDEEAKAFNPWNLLRGPLNGPADDWDPANVRAQYENNGNDVFRMSVAGALPAGSRGGPGHIVSPTVRTSTTDAAITAATFPARANGMITWSTPSNLVTLSSTTGNKVTITGNNHTSRAEWVVVEAKAANGFHVMVPVNVEPAFIDPPKVGSQPVVAAPLNGKVAVKYALDLGGREDQSLITWYQCADAACASPRTIAVSRGDQPLKSYTLTAGDVGKYLRASIQPKHNISEPGSVVVATASKPIVAANVTSTTINPNFRNFVPTEDFAIENGEWTVIGTWASTAGDKLVNGYGLRITGLAGSAPRGTNPPQGITVNGVRVANPYAALLYQNDRPTGDMAVKVVMTPDKTAGQGFALSGSPEDAPLMERADIFIKYDPRTKNGYSLRFWRTLQSNGKCVFQLYKIEDGVGHPLNDQQDVTGVFKPSTTITLSVVGTKLTAKGSNTKDGDALSLEGTITPNTFGGSGTFWSGSAGIGASNVVSEFEISYPGNTKH
;
A
#
# COMPACT_ATOMS: atom_id res chain seq x y z
N MET A 1 -16.52 -4.89 40.17
CA MET A 1 -16.61 -4.32 38.82
C MET A 1 -15.29 -3.61 38.55
N ARG A 2 -14.37 -4.25 37.88
CA ARG A 2 -13.05 -3.68 37.51
C ARG A 2 -13.11 -3.37 36.03
N THR A 3 -13.13 -2.09 35.73
CA THR A 3 -13.10 -1.52 34.40
C THR A 3 -11.76 -1.86 33.76
N ARG A 4 -11.77 -2.59 32.68
CA ARG A 4 -10.63 -2.75 31.78
C ARG A 4 -10.52 -1.47 30.96
N VAL A 5 -9.60 -0.62 31.29
CA VAL A 5 -9.07 0.41 30.43
C VAL A 5 -7.63 -0.01 30.17
N LEU A 6 -7.41 -0.70 29.09
CA LEU A 6 -6.10 -0.84 28.43
C LEU A 6 -6.30 -1.48 27.07
N GLU A 7 -5.48 -1.00 26.14
CA GLU A 7 -5.24 -1.49 24.80
C GLU A 7 -6.02 -0.81 23.68
N VAL A 8 -5.65 0.42 23.40
CA VAL A 8 -5.53 0.90 22.01
C VAL A 8 -4.30 1.81 21.94
N VAL A 9 -3.14 1.27 22.19
CA VAL A 9 -1.91 1.75 21.59
C VAL A 9 -1.67 0.83 20.39
N GLY A 10 -2.51 0.97 19.40
CA GLY A 10 -2.19 0.50 18.06
C GLY A 10 -1.07 1.38 17.56
N ILE A 11 0.15 0.90 17.68
CA ILE A 11 1.30 1.42 16.94
C ILE A 11 0.89 1.38 15.48
N ILE A 12 0.67 2.55 14.89
CA ILE A 12 0.72 2.67 13.45
C ILE A 12 2.20 2.58 13.13
N LEU A 13 2.67 1.40 12.76
CA LEU A 13 3.78 1.30 11.85
C LEU A 13 3.28 1.94 10.55
N VAL A 14 3.58 3.20 10.38
CA VAL A 14 3.60 3.84 9.09
C VAL A 14 4.83 3.24 8.42
N THR A 15 4.65 2.16 7.68
CA THR A 15 5.73 1.56 6.93
C THR A 15 5.92 2.38 5.67
N ALA A 16 7.01 3.11 5.60
CA ALA A 16 7.49 3.75 4.37
C ALA A 16 7.78 2.68 3.31
N THR A 17 6.79 2.24 2.58
CA THR A 17 6.89 1.07 1.69
C THR A 17 6.53 1.30 0.24
N ALA A 18 6.67 2.49 -0.26
CA ALA A 18 6.44 2.71 -1.68
C ALA A 18 7.67 3.19 -2.47
N PHE A 19 8.77 3.41 -1.79
CA PHE A 19 10.00 3.76 -2.50
C PHE A 19 10.92 2.55 -2.50
N GLY A 20 11.17 2.01 -3.68
CA GLY A 20 12.39 1.23 -3.90
C GLY A 20 13.56 2.03 -3.33
N PRO A 21 14.70 1.42 -3.01
CA PRO A 21 15.78 2.13 -2.38
C PRO A 21 16.01 3.41 -3.17
N LEU A 22 15.58 4.52 -2.61
CA LEU A 22 16.02 5.82 -3.06
C LEU A 22 17.51 5.67 -3.06
N ALA A 23 18.12 5.79 -4.23
CA ALA A 23 19.56 5.94 -4.29
C ALA A 23 19.85 7.17 -3.45
N HIS A 24 20.14 6.95 -2.19
CA HIS A 24 20.48 7.97 -1.23
C HIS A 24 21.89 8.42 -1.63
N SER A 25 21.96 9.25 -2.65
CA SER A 25 23.16 10.02 -2.83
C SER A 25 23.18 11.00 -1.65
N GLN A 26 24.26 11.05 -0.95
CA GLN A 26 24.51 12.05 0.11
C GLN A 26 24.24 13.49 -0.39
N ASP A 27 24.27 13.69 -1.71
CA ASP A 27 23.98 14.95 -2.39
C ASP A 27 22.54 15.45 -2.28
N ASN A 28 21.63 14.67 -1.70
CA ASN A 28 20.21 15.03 -1.55
C ASN A 28 19.86 15.51 -0.15
N LEU A 29 20.80 15.44 0.79
CA LEU A 29 20.57 15.94 2.12
C LEU A 29 20.81 17.45 2.15
N ARG A 30 20.01 18.14 2.93
CA ARG A 30 20.27 19.53 3.21
C ARG A 30 21.58 19.67 3.96
N ASP A 31 22.42 20.61 3.55
CA ASP A 31 23.77 20.87 4.09
C ASP A 31 23.80 21.73 5.34
N GLY A 32 22.68 21.92 6.00
CA GLY A 32 22.55 22.74 7.21
C GLY A 32 22.22 24.23 6.95
N ALA A 33 22.31 24.69 5.71
CA ALA A 33 21.93 26.08 5.41
C ALA A 33 20.41 26.28 5.63
N PRO A 34 19.97 27.36 6.32
CA PRO A 34 18.56 27.66 6.47
C PRO A 34 17.91 27.81 5.10
N PHE A 35 16.73 27.15 4.95
CA PHE A 35 15.96 27.35 3.74
C PHE A 35 15.46 28.80 3.65
N ASN A 36 15.70 29.48 2.54
CA ASN A 36 15.39 30.91 2.39
C ASN A 36 13.91 31.25 2.64
N GLY A 37 12.97 30.40 2.24
CA GLY A 37 11.54 30.56 2.53
C GLY A 37 11.15 30.43 3.99
N TYR A 38 12.05 29.94 4.82
CA TYR A 38 11.86 29.78 6.27
C TYR A 38 12.08 31.09 7.03
N THR A 39 12.77 32.03 6.45
CA THR A 39 13.25 33.27 7.10
C THR A 39 12.28 34.45 7.03
N GLY A 40 11.20 34.37 6.30
CA GLY A 40 10.45 35.58 5.89
C GLY A 40 9.34 36.02 6.84
N VAL A 41 8.90 35.20 7.77
CA VAL A 41 7.69 35.48 8.56
C VAL A 41 8.09 36.06 9.91
N LYS A 42 7.90 37.35 10.08
CA LYS A 42 8.07 38.02 11.37
C LYS A 42 6.80 37.90 12.19
N PHE A 43 6.96 37.76 13.49
CA PHE A 43 5.87 37.68 14.43
C PHE A 43 5.93 38.88 15.37
N ASP A 44 4.81 39.59 15.51
CA ASP A 44 4.71 40.67 16.49
C ASP A 44 4.29 40.12 17.85
N THR A 45 5.19 40.16 18.80
CA THR A 45 4.92 39.73 20.18
C THR A 45 4.21 40.79 21.03
N THR A 46 3.95 41.96 20.50
CA THR A 46 3.28 43.08 21.22
C THR A 46 1.85 42.66 21.61
N GLY A 47 1.53 42.79 22.86
CA GLY A 47 0.18 42.48 23.39
C GLY A 47 -0.03 41.02 23.83
N TYR A 48 0.95 40.13 23.66
CA TYR A 48 0.88 38.78 24.21
C TYR A 48 1.37 38.80 25.68
N ALA A 49 0.54 38.28 26.57
CA ALA A 49 0.90 38.02 27.97
C ALA A 49 1.21 36.53 28.17
N TYR A 50 2.01 36.22 29.16
CA TYR A 50 2.28 34.85 29.57
C TYR A 50 2.13 34.68 31.08
N ASP A 51 1.77 33.47 31.52
CA ASP A 51 1.61 33.10 32.92
C ASP A 51 2.89 32.50 33.51
N TYR A 52 3.68 31.84 32.71
CA TYR A 52 4.93 31.15 33.04
C TYR A 52 6.02 31.53 32.04
N LEU A 53 7.26 31.63 32.51
CA LEU A 53 8.41 31.97 31.67
C LEU A 53 9.42 30.83 31.63
N VAL A 54 9.85 30.48 30.45
CA VAL A 54 11.03 29.63 30.21
C VAL A 54 12.19 30.50 29.76
N ASP A 55 13.29 30.43 30.52
CA ASP A 55 14.51 31.21 30.29
C ASP A 55 15.76 30.37 30.68
N SER A 56 16.46 29.89 29.68
CA SER A 56 17.66 29.07 29.85
C SER A 56 18.80 29.77 30.57
N SER A 57 18.80 31.08 30.56
CA SER A 57 19.83 31.92 31.22
C SER A 57 19.73 31.99 32.76
N LEU A 58 18.65 31.48 33.32
CA LEU A 58 18.49 31.46 34.80
C LEU A 58 19.53 30.55 35.43
N SER A 59 20.05 30.93 36.58
CA SER A 59 20.92 30.05 37.36
C SER A 59 20.18 28.84 37.94
N GLN A 60 18.93 29.04 38.35
CA GLN A 60 18.01 28.04 38.89
C GLN A 60 16.56 28.44 38.62
N ASP A 61 15.65 27.46 38.75
CA ASP A 61 14.22 27.71 38.66
C ASP A 61 13.76 28.63 39.80
N ASP A 62 12.80 29.49 39.50
CA ASP A 62 12.09 30.34 40.46
C ASP A 62 10.59 30.06 40.39
N PRO A 63 10.10 29.01 41.08
CA PRO A 63 8.69 28.60 41.03
C PRO A 63 7.74 29.69 41.57
N ALA A 64 8.20 30.50 42.55
CA ALA A 64 7.38 31.58 43.10
C ALA A 64 7.17 32.72 42.09
N GLY A 65 8.23 33.03 41.31
CA GLY A 65 8.16 33.95 40.19
C GLY A 65 7.67 33.32 38.89
N LYS A 66 7.33 32.03 38.89
CA LYS A 66 6.88 31.27 37.71
C LYS A 66 7.89 31.32 36.56
N LYS A 67 9.20 31.24 36.88
CA LYS A 67 10.30 31.27 35.90
C LYS A 67 11.10 29.99 36.00
N PHE A 68 11.34 29.36 34.86
CA PHE A 68 11.95 28.05 34.78
C PHE A 68 13.02 28.01 33.70
N LYS A 69 14.03 27.20 33.91
CA LYS A 69 15.10 27.00 32.93
C LYS A 69 14.66 26.17 31.72
N THR A 70 13.70 25.25 31.90
CA THR A 70 13.27 24.28 30.90
C THR A 70 11.77 24.31 30.71
N LEU A 71 11.35 23.89 29.53
CA LEU A 71 9.91 23.72 29.21
C LEU A 71 9.28 22.64 30.11
N GLN A 72 10.00 21.55 30.37
CA GLN A 72 9.51 20.46 31.21
C GLN A 72 9.13 20.95 32.61
N ALA A 73 10.01 21.74 33.22
CA ALA A 73 9.76 22.32 34.58
C ALA A 73 8.60 23.35 34.56
N ALA A 74 8.56 24.25 33.59
CA ALA A 74 7.47 25.20 33.42
C ALA A 74 6.12 24.49 33.18
N TYR A 75 6.10 23.50 32.31
CA TYR A 75 4.89 22.72 32.03
C TYR A 75 4.42 21.92 33.25
N ALA A 76 5.33 21.32 33.99
CA ALA A 76 4.98 20.62 35.23
C ALA A 76 4.28 21.55 36.25
N ALA A 77 4.78 22.77 36.38
CA ALA A 77 4.22 23.78 37.27
C ALA A 77 2.92 24.46 36.78
N ALA A 78 2.75 24.56 35.47
CA ALA A 78 1.60 25.22 34.86
C ALA A 78 0.31 24.38 35.03
N PRO A 79 -0.82 24.92 35.50
CA PRO A 79 -2.10 24.24 35.52
C PRO A 79 -2.68 24.17 34.10
N ALA A 80 -3.63 23.28 33.87
CA ALA A 80 -4.46 23.31 32.66
C ALA A 80 -5.23 24.64 32.62
N GLY A 81 -5.38 25.18 31.42
CA GLY A 81 -6.21 26.37 31.19
C GLY A 81 -7.67 26.00 30.90
N THR A 82 -8.42 26.98 30.40
CA THR A 82 -9.79 26.82 29.91
C THR A 82 -9.88 27.34 28.47
N PRO A 83 -10.89 26.97 27.68
CA PRO A 83 -11.04 27.48 26.31
C PRO A 83 -11.03 29.01 26.19
N GLY A 84 -11.63 29.73 27.18
CA GLY A 84 -11.65 31.19 27.21
C GLY A 84 -10.43 31.83 27.86
N LYS A 85 -9.60 31.05 28.56
CA LYS A 85 -8.40 31.51 29.25
C LYS A 85 -7.34 30.40 29.26
N PRO A 86 -6.59 30.23 28.18
CA PRO A 86 -5.50 29.26 28.15
C PRO A 86 -4.38 29.68 29.14
N THR A 87 -3.65 28.69 29.65
CA THR A 87 -2.41 28.95 30.39
C THR A 87 -1.27 29.11 29.38
N VAL A 88 -0.61 30.26 29.43
CA VAL A 88 0.44 30.64 28.47
C VAL A 88 1.82 30.46 29.06
N ILE A 89 2.67 29.70 28.42
CA ILE A 89 4.09 29.53 28.75
C ILE A 89 4.91 30.30 27.70
N GLY A 90 5.44 31.46 28.09
CA GLY A 90 6.35 32.24 27.25
C GLY A 90 7.75 31.65 27.27
N VAL A 91 8.40 31.61 26.13
CA VAL A 91 9.74 31.02 25.99
C VAL A 91 10.70 32.02 25.36
N LYS A 92 11.79 32.35 26.06
CA LYS A 92 12.83 33.25 25.55
C LYS A 92 13.65 32.59 24.41
N PRO A 93 14.29 33.44 23.56
CA PRO A 93 15.15 32.96 22.51
C PRO A 93 16.30 32.09 23.01
N ASP A 94 16.33 30.83 22.64
CA ASP A 94 17.42 29.87 22.81
C ASP A 94 17.13 28.54 22.09
N VAL A 95 18.14 27.62 22.09
CA VAL A 95 17.99 26.24 21.75
C VAL A 95 17.79 25.42 23.02
N TYR A 96 16.62 24.86 23.17
CA TYR A 96 16.22 24.01 24.29
C TYR A 96 16.33 22.54 23.89
N LEU A 97 17.44 21.89 24.24
CA LEU A 97 17.64 20.47 23.99
C LEU A 97 16.86 19.64 25.00
N LEU A 98 16.01 18.76 24.48
CA LEU A 98 15.14 17.92 25.32
C LEU A 98 15.90 16.70 25.90
N HIS A 99 16.86 16.17 25.15
CA HIS A 99 17.83 15.16 25.54
C HIS A 99 17.29 14.00 26.39
N VAL A 100 16.43 13.23 25.81
CA VAL A 100 15.97 11.98 26.42
C VAL A 100 16.75 10.80 25.79
N GLY A 101 16.87 9.70 26.53
CA GLY A 101 17.51 8.49 25.98
C GLY A 101 16.67 7.83 24.88
N GLU A 102 17.29 7.04 24.01
CA GLU A 102 16.64 6.40 22.87
C GLU A 102 15.49 5.47 23.26
N SER A 103 15.56 4.86 24.43
CA SER A 103 14.50 3.99 24.96
C SER A 103 13.26 4.75 25.45
N ALA A 104 13.32 6.09 25.57
CA ALA A 104 12.16 6.88 25.94
C ALA A 104 11.11 6.84 24.79
N PRO A 105 9.82 6.70 25.11
CA PRO A 105 8.79 6.63 24.07
C PRO A 105 8.58 7.97 23.34
N TYR A 106 9.02 9.08 23.92
CA TYR A 106 8.95 10.45 23.39
C TYR A 106 9.88 11.36 24.19
N SER A 107 10.26 12.50 23.65
CA SER A 107 11.05 13.49 24.37
C SER A 107 10.20 14.30 25.34
N MET A 108 8.96 14.62 24.97
CA MET A 108 8.04 15.34 25.85
C MET A 108 6.58 15.03 25.55
N GLN A 109 5.80 14.72 26.59
CA GLN A 109 4.36 14.54 26.50
C GLN A 109 3.59 15.70 27.08
N MET A 110 2.55 16.16 26.39
CA MET A 110 1.64 17.21 26.80
C MET A 110 0.22 16.65 26.95
N THR A 111 -0.33 16.68 28.15
CA THR A 111 -1.64 16.12 28.49
C THR A 111 -2.60 17.11 29.15
N LYS A 112 -2.12 18.34 29.43
CA LYS A 112 -2.94 19.38 30.05
C LYS A 112 -3.67 20.19 28.99
N ASP A 113 -4.97 20.31 29.13
CA ASP A 113 -5.82 21.06 28.21
C ASP A 113 -5.54 22.57 28.25
N ASN A 114 -5.74 23.20 27.10
CA ASN A 114 -5.68 24.66 26.93
C ASN A 114 -4.33 25.26 27.40
N ILE A 115 -3.24 24.65 26.95
CA ILE A 115 -1.89 25.20 27.14
C ILE A 115 -1.44 25.87 25.83
N THR A 116 -0.86 27.04 25.95
CA THR A 116 -0.20 27.72 24.83
C THR A 116 1.30 27.86 25.12
N ILE A 117 2.14 27.42 24.21
CA ILE A 117 3.59 27.66 24.22
C ILE A 117 3.87 28.81 23.25
N LEU A 118 4.45 29.90 23.74
CA LEU A 118 4.66 31.11 22.97
C LEU A 118 6.14 31.49 22.92
N GLY A 119 6.72 31.53 21.75
CA GLY A 119 8.08 32.05 21.53
C GLY A 119 8.12 33.58 21.63
N LEU A 120 8.87 34.10 22.59
CA LEU A 120 9.02 35.55 22.88
C LEU A 120 10.11 36.16 21.96
N THR A 121 9.87 36.18 20.68
CA THR A 121 10.81 36.65 19.65
C THR A 121 10.04 37.13 18.42
N ASP A 122 10.68 37.90 17.56
CA ASP A 122 10.19 38.27 16.24
C ASP A 122 10.50 37.22 15.14
N ASP A 123 11.32 36.24 15.48
CA ASP A 123 11.81 35.22 14.56
C ASP A 123 11.72 33.81 15.17
N ARG A 124 10.79 33.01 14.68
CA ARG A 124 10.54 31.65 15.17
C ARG A 124 11.79 30.76 15.22
N ARG A 125 12.81 31.06 14.44
CA ARG A 125 14.08 30.33 14.43
C ARG A 125 14.91 30.52 15.70
N LYS A 126 14.58 31.50 16.52
CA LYS A 126 15.32 31.82 17.76
C LYS A 126 14.77 31.10 18.98
N VAL A 127 13.58 30.50 18.92
CA VAL A 127 13.06 29.64 19.99
C VAL A 127 12.95 28.24 19.46
N VAL A 128 13.88 27.35 19.81
CA VAL A 128 14.03 26.04 19.22
C VAL A 128 13.93 24.97 20.30
N PHE A 129 12.95 24.09 20.19
CA PHE A 129 12.92 22.82 20.92
C PHE A 129 13.48 21.73 20.01
N ALA A 130 14.55 21.06 20.45
CA ALA A 130 15.25 20.11 19.62
C ALA A 130 15.61 18.82 20.36
N ASP A 131 15.60 17.72 19.60
CA ASP A 131 16.22 16.46 19.97
C ASP A 131 16.84 15.83 18.71
N ASN A 132 17.67 14.80 18.85
CA ASN A 132 18.35 14.14 17.72
C ASN A 132 18.05 12.65 17.68
N ARG A 133 16.82 12.30 17.92
CA ARG A 133 16.35 10.92 18.01
C ARG A 133 15.75 10.48 16.69
N CYS A 134 16.21 9.38 16.15
CA CYS A 134 15.58 8.77 14.99
C CYS A 134 15.68 7.24 15.04
N LYS A 135 14.88 6.58 14.24
CA LYS A 135 14.71 5.12 14.24
C LYS A 135 16.00 4.37 14.01
N ASP A 136 16.82 4.79 13.04
CA ASP A 136 18.07 4.11 12.71
C ASP A 136 19.16 4.27 13.79
N GLU A 137 18.99 5.21 14.68
CA GLU A 137 19.83 5.41 15.87
C GLU A 137 19.24 4.72 17.11
N GLY A 138 18.19 3.91 16.94
CA GLY A 138 17.62 3.08 17.99
C GLY A 138 16.50 3.74 18.79
N ALA A 139 15.99 4.89 18.36
CA ALA A 139 14.91 5.54 19.06
C ALA A 139 13.62 4.71 19.04
N THR A 140 12.99 4.60 20.19
CA THR A 140 11.66 4.01 20.34
C THR A 140 10.62 4.90 19.65
N ASN A 141 9.58 4.27 19.05
CA ASN A 141 8.48 4.97 18.41
C ASN A 141 8.92 6.03 17.37
N ASP A 142 9.84 5.67 16.49
CA ASP A 142 10.31 6.56 15.41
C ASP A 142 10.81 7.92 15.90
N GLY A 143 11.32 7.98 17.15
CA GLY A 143 11.95 9.16 17.70
C GLY A 143 11.02 10.31 18.07
N PHE A 144 9.77 10.07 18.40
CA PHE A 144 8.81 11.14 18.74
C PHE A 144 9.41 12.18 19.71
N ILE A 145 9.39 13.46 19.29
CA ILE A 145 9.80 14.58 20.14
C ILE A 145 8.63 15.02 21.00
N PHE A 146 7.56 15.58 20.42
CA PHE A 146 6.37 15.95 21.14
C PHE A 146 5.21 14.99 20.90
N VAL A 147 4.58 14.53 21.96
CA VAL A 147 3.31 13.80 21.92
C VAL A 147 2.26 14.63 22.66
N ILE A 148 1.31 15.17 21.93
CA ILE A 148 0.25 16.03 22.47
C ILE A 148 -1.03 15.20 22.58
N ASN A 149 -1.52 15.02 23.81
CA ASN A 149 -2.78 14.36 24.12
C ASN A 149 -3.66 15.30 24.97
N ALA A 150 -4.08 16.41 24.40
CA ALA A 150 -4.78 17.48 25.09
C ALA A 150 -5.77 18.19 24.16
N ASN A 151 -6.75 18.88 24.70
CA ASN A 151 -7.65 19.75 23.95
C ASN A 151 -7.22 21.22 24.06
N GLY A 152 -7.45 22.00 23.00
CA GLY A 152 -7.16 23.43 23.00
C GLY A 152 -5.67 23.77 23.11
N PHE A 153 -4.80 22.83 22.71
CA PHE A 153 -3.35 23.03 22.75
C PHE A 153 -2.87 23.95 21.63
N SER A 154 -1.90 24.82 21.94
CA SER A 154 -1.34 25.73 20.94
C SER A 154 0.17 25.87 21.05
N MET A 155 0.83 25.98 19.89
CA MET A 155 2.21 26.47 19.75
C MET A 155 2.24 27.70 18.87
N ILE A 156 2.93 28.75 19.32
CA ILE A 156 2.99 30.03 18.62
C ILE A 156 4.44 30.47 18.50
N ASN A 157 4.89 30.79 17.31
CA ASN A 157 6.15 31.46 17.00
C ASN A 157 7.41 30.76 17.56
N LEU A 158 7.61 29.52 17.17
CA LEU A 158 8.76 28.70 17.58
C LEU A 158 9.10 27.65 16.53
N THR A 159 10.20 26.96 16.73
CA THR A 159 10.65 25.82 15.91
C THR A 159 10.69 24.57 16.77
N VAL A 160 10.18 23.47 16.24
CA VAL A 160 10.40 22.10 16.74
C VAL A 160 11.24 21.35 15.72
N LEU A 161 12.36 20.81 16.17
CA LEU A 161 13.39 20.26 15.29
C LEU A 161 13.85 18.88 15.75
N ASP A 162 13.81 17.92 14.84
CA ASP A 162 14.63 16.73 14.96
C ASP A 162 15.92 16.91 14.12
N TYR A 163 17.05 17.08 14.82
CA TYR A 163 18.34 17.22 14.13
C TYR A 163 19.10 15.91 13.99
N CYS A 164 18.42 14.77 14.04
CA CYS A 164 19.06 13.50 13.70
C CYS A 164 19.60 13.51 12.26
N ASN A 165 18.81 14.01 11.32
CA ASN A 165 19.12 14.00 9.88
C ASN A 165 19.22 15.40 9.24
N ILE A 166 19.20 16.46 10.04
CA ILE A 166 19.23 17.85 9.58
C ILE A 166 20.24 18.66 10.39
N ASP A 167 21.13 19.36 9.71
CA ASP A 167 21.88 20.45 10.35
C ASP A 167 20.95 21.65 10.60
N TYR A 168 21.19 22.36 11.67
CA TYR A 168 20.49 23.59 11.99
C TYR A 168 21.43 24.73 12.29
N GLU A 169 21.21 25.87 11.64
CA GLU A 169 21.96 27.10 11.87
C GLU A 169 21.13 28.09 12.67
N TYR A 170 21.59 28.38 13.88
CA TYR A 170 20.88 29.32 14.76
C TYR A 170 21.16 30.76 14.34
N PRO A 171 20.13 31.59 14.12
CA PRO A 171 20.29 32.96 13.62
C PRO A 171 21.11 33.86 14.54
N GLY A 172 22.24 34.34 14.04
CA GLY A 172 23.08 35.30 14.71
C GLY A 172 24.00 34.77 15.81
N ASP A 173 23.98 33.46 16.12
CA ASP A 173 24.84 32.82 17.10
C ASP A 173 25.28 31.42 16.69
N PRO A 174 26.41 31.29 15.94
CA PRO A 174 26.91 29.98 15.49
C PRO A 174 27.25 28.99 16.60
N SER A 175 27.43 29.45 17.84
CA SER A 175 27.69 28.54 18.98
C SER A 175 26.49 27.69 19.35
N LYS A 176 25.30 28.04 18.87
CA LYS A 176 24.03 27.34 19.07
C LYS A 176 23.63 26.49 17.84
N ASN A 177 24.48 26.38 16.84
CA ASN A 177 24.23 25.50 15.70
C ASN A 177 24.17 24.05 16.14
N LEU A 178 23.26 23.29 15.51
CA LEU A 178 23.15 21.85 15.73
C LEU A 178 23.59 21.10 14.50
N LYS A 179 24.39 20.05 14.72
CA LYS A 179 24.88 19.17 13.65
C LYS A 179 24.11 17.87 13.65
N MET A 180 23.72 17.42 12.45
CA MET A 180 23.05 16.15 12.30
C MET A 180 23.90 15.01 12.86
N ARG A 181 23.23 14.04 13.45
CA ARG A 181 23.83 12.83 14.01
C ARG A 181 24.04 11.78 12.94
N ASN A 182 23.10 11.63 12.04
CA ASN A 182 23.09 10.60 11.01
C ASN A 182 22.75 11.22 9.65
N PRO A 183 23.61 11.11 8.62
CA PRO A 183 23.32 11.62 7.29
C PRO A 183 22.30 10.78 6.51
N THR A 184 21.98 9.58 6.98
CA THR A 184 20.99 8.70 6.36
C THR A 184 19.60 9.20 6.71
N VAL A 185 18.68 9.24 5.73
CA VAL A 185 17.28 9.57 5.97
C VAL A 185 16.65 8.48 6.83
N SER A 186 16.15 8.86 7.99
CA SER A 186 15.52 7.99 8.97
C SER A 186 14.29 8.66 9.56
N GLN A 187 13.35 7.86 10.05
CA GLN A 187 12.15 8.37 10.70
C GLN A 187 12.51 9.14 11.97
N GLY A 188 11.96 10.36 12.06
CA GLY A 188 12.13 11.23 13.20
C GLY A 188 10.91 12.12 13.33
N VAL A 189 9.93 11.70 14.14
CA VAL A 189 8.64 12.39 14.27
C VAL A 189 8.76 13.57 15.22
N VAL A 190 8.63 14.76 14.68
CA VAL A 190 8.73 16.00 15.47
C VAL A 190 7.55 16.18 16.39
N ILE A 191 6.34 15.86 15.91
CA ILE A 191 5.13 16.03 16.70
C ILE A 191 4.03 15.04 16.29
N GLN A 192 3.47 14.38 17.29
CA GLN A 192 2.19 13.69 17.21
C GLN A 192 1.16 14.47 18.00
N MET A 193 -0.01 14.72 17.42
CA MET A 193 -1.06 15.49 18.07
C MET A 193 -2.38 14.74 18.08
N SER A 194 -2.97 14.65 19.28
CA SER A 194 -4.28 14.04 19.55
C SER A 194 -5.11 14.96 20.44
N GLY A 195 -6.43 14.83 20.39
CA GLY A 195 -7.37 15.70 21.08
C GLY A 195 -8.16 16.55 20.10
N ASP A 196 -8.55 17.76 20.48
CA ASP A 196 -9.38 18.64 19.67
C ASP A 196 -8.96 20.11 19.81
N ARG A 197 -9.19 20.92 18.77
CA ARG A 197 -8.97 22.37 18.74
C ARG A 197 -7.51 22.78 18.96
N HIS A 198 -6.62 22.22 18.18
CA HIS A 198 -5.21 22.60 18.19
C HIS A 198 -4.96 23.82 17.29
N VAL A 199 -4.06 24.70 17.72
CA VAL A 199 -3.60 25.86 16.94
C VAL A 199 -2.09 25.90 16.85
N TYR A 200 -1.57 25.95 15.65
CA TYR A 200 -0.15 26.12 15.37
C TYR A 200 0.01 27.37 14.48
N SER A 201 0.62 28.39 15.03
CA SER A 201 0.78 29.68 14.37
C SER A 201 2.24 30.09 14.33
N HIS A 202 2.77 30.37 13.13
CA HIS A 202 4.18 30.77 12.96
C HIS A 202 5.16 29.70 13.50
N VAL A 203 4.82 28.42 13.40
CA VAL A 203 5.66 27.31 13.86
C VAL A 203 6.39 26.70 12.68
N ALA A 204 7.63 26.24 12.92
CA ALA A 204 8.33 25.38 11.99
C ALA A 204 8.50 23.99 12.59
N PHE A 205 8.13 22.96 11.83
CA PHE A 205 8.36 21.56 12.14
C PHE A 205 9.40 21.01 11.15
N LEU A 206 10.56 20.63 11.65
CA LEU A 206 11.72 20.31 10.82
C LEU A 206 12.22 18.90 11.13
N SER A 207 12.16 18.03 10.15
CA SER A 207 12.73 16.69 10.16
C SER A 207 12.94 16.21 8.72
N ARG A 208 13.32 14.93 8.54
CA ARG A 208 13.47 14.35 7.21
C ARG A 208 12.37 13.40 6.82
N LEU A 209 11.90 12.55 7.71
CA LEU A 209 10.95 11.50 7.40
C LEU A 209 9.92 11.41 8.53
N ASP A 210 8.64 11.30 8.18
CA ASP A 210 7.51 11.20 9.10
C ASP A 210 7.36 12.41 10.05
N THR A 211 7.60 13.62 9.58
CA THR A 211 7.77 14.81 10.43
C THR A 211 6.60 15.07 11.36
N THR A 212 5.35 14.91 10.91
CA THR A 212 4.16 15.21 11.73
C THR A 212 3.09 14.13 11.62
N VAL A 213 2.46 13.79 12.76
CA VAL A 213 1.32 12.86 12.83
C VAL A 213 0.09 13.58 13.35
N LEU A 214 -0.90 13.79 12.47
CA LEU A 214 -2.14 14.53 12.74
C LEU A 214 -3.24 13.55 13.13
N SER A 215 -3.57 13.50 14.43
CA SER A 215 -4.67 12.70 14.96
C SER A 215 -5.66 13.55 15.77
N ALA A 216 -5.49 14.87 15.80
CA ALA A 216 -6.43 15.77 16.43
C ALA A 216 -7.73 15.85 15.64
N THR A 217 -8.87 15.86 16.31
CA THR A 217 -10.19 16.00 15.66
C THR A 217 -10.25 17.25 14.79
N ARG A 218 -9.72 18.37 15.29
CA ARG A 218 -9.58 19.62 14.53
C ARG A 218 -8.23 20.27 14.86
N ALA A 219 -7.52 20.70 13.81
CA ALA A 219 -6.27 21.44 13.94
C ALA A 219 -6.19 22.58 12.90
N TYR A 220 -5.74 23.72 13.32
CA TYR A 220 -5.53 24.90 12.50
C TYR A 220 -4.05 25.28 12.48
N PHE A 221 -3.50 25.35 11.29
CA PHE A 221 -2.11 25.73 11.04
C PHE A 221 -2.09 27.01 10.21
N THR A 222 -1.41 28.01 10.67
CA THR A 222 -1.26 29.28 9.95
C THR A 222 0.17 29.78 9.99
N ASN A 223 0.71 30.21 8.85
CA ASN A 223 2.11 30.59 8.70
C ASN A 223 3.08 29.51 9.21
N VAL A 224 2.71 28.26 9.06
CA VAL A 224 3.51 27.10 9.46
C VAL A 224 4.44 26.71 8.33
N MET A 225 5.64 26.28 8.66
CA MET A 225 6.53 25.57 7.76
C MET A 225 6.69 24.14 8.21
N ILE A 226 6.51 23.20 7.30
CA ILE A 226 6.86 21.80 7.52
C ILE A 226 7.95 21.40 6.52
N GLU A 227 9.05 20.86 7.03
CA GLU A 227 10.12 20.28 6.22
C GLU A 227 10.15 18.76 6.43
N GLY A 228 10.19 18.03 5.34
CA GLY A 228 10.32 16.58 5.37
C GLY A 228 10.39 15.96 3.98
N THR A 229 10.56 14.67 3.96
CA THR A 229 10.40 13.83 2.76
C THR A 229 9.37 12.78 3.09
N ALA A 230 9.06 11.82 2.29
CA ALA A 230 8.00 10.84 2.41
C ALA A 230 7.22 10.87 3.76
N ASP A 231 5.90 10.86 3.72
CA ASP A 231 4.98 10.78 4.87
C ASP A 231 5.13 11.88 5.93
N PHE A 232 5.70 12.99 5.56
CA PHE A 232 6.04 14.05 6.50
C PHE A 232 4.81 14.80 7.07
N ILE A 233 3.62 14.61 6.48
CA ILE A 233 2.33 14.97 7.07
C ILE A 233 1.42 13.74 7.00
N ALA A 234 1.33 12.98 8.09
CA ALA A 234 0.43 11.84 8.22
C ALA A 234 -0.84 12.25 8.95
N GLN A 235 -2.02 12.00 8.37
CA GLN A 235 -3.31 12.34 8.99
C GLN A 235 -4.17 11.10 9.17
N ARG A 236 -4.82 11.00 10.34
CA ARG A 236 -5.79 9.93 10.61
C ARG A 236 -7.19 10.28 10.08
N PRO A 237 -7.97 9.28 9.64
CA PRO A 237 -9.35 9.46 9.23
C PRO A 237 -10.19 10.15 10.32
N GLY A 238 -11.14 10.99 9.91
CA GLY A 238 -12.05 11.69 10.83
C GLY A 238 -11.52 13.00 11.39
N THR A 239 -10.28 13.38 11.08
CA THR A 239 -9.71 14.68 11.46
C THR A 239 -10.05 15.76 10.44
N VAL A 240 -10.02 17.02 10.87
CA VAL A 240 -10.02 18.20 10.02
C VAL A 240 -8.76 19.01 10.31
N ALA A 241 -7.79 18.96 9.42
CA ALA A 241 -6.58 19.75 9.49
C ALA A 241 -6.62 20.82 8.38
N VAL A 242 -6.50 22.08 8.77
CA VAL A 242 -6.49 23.22 7.84
C VAL A 242 -5.16 23.93 7.92
N PHE A 243 -4.42 23.91 6.83
CA PHE A 243 -3.18 24.67 6.63
C PHE A 243 -3.50 25.94 5.83
N LYS A 244 -3.23 27.08 6.40
CA LYS A 244 -3.46 28.36 5.76
C LYS A 244 -2.20 29.22 5.77
N ASP A 245 -1.92 29.90 4.66
CA ASP A 245 -0.76 30.79 4.51
C ASP A 245 0.56 30.09 4.92
N SER A 246 0.71 28.83 4.57
CA SER A 246 1.76 27.94 5.08
C SER A 246 2.71 27.47 3.97
N MET A 247 3.75 26.73 4.34
CA MET A 247 4.71 26.17 3.40
C MET A 247 5.04 24.72 3.75
N ALA A 248 5.05 23.86 2.74
CA ALA A 248 5.55 22.50 2.81
C ALA A 248 6.81 22.38 1.93
N TYR A 249 7.92 21.96 2.52
CA TYR A 249 9.20 21.86 1.81
C TYR A 249 9.74 20.43 1.79
N PHE A 250 10.08 19.97 0.59
CA PHE A 250 10.59 18.64 0.28
C PHE A 250 12.05 18.72 -0.17
N PRO A 251 13.01 18.59 0.74
CA PRO A 251 14.42 18.83 0.43
C PRO A 251 15.06 17.73 -0.42
N THR A 252 14.55 16.53 -0.44
CA THR A 252 15.17 15.38 -1.11
C THR A 252 14.55 15.01 -2.45
N GLY A 253 13.48 15.67 -2.86
CA GLY A 253 12.90 15.52 -4.19
C GLY A 253 11.97 14.34 -4.43
N SER A 254 11.80 13.44 -3.46
CA SER A 254 10.71 12.48 -3.44
C SER A 254 9.86 12.81 -2.23
N GLY A 255 8.90 13.66 -2.41
CA GLY A 255 7.98 14.02 -1.37
C GLY A 255 6.71 13.21 -1.49
N GLY A 256 6.13 12.83 -0.39
CA GLY A 256 4.83 12.27 -0.30
C GLY A 256 4.08 12.82 0.90
N LEU A 257 2.80 13.04 0.72
CA LEU A 257 1.88 13.30 1.80
C LEU A 257 1.13 12.01 2.08
N ALA A 258 1.37 11.38 3.22
CA ALA A 258 0.45 10.38 3.75
C ALA A 258 -0.78 11.09 4.30
N ALA A 259 -1.38 11.92 3.47
CA ALA A 259 -2.40 12.85 3.85
C ALA A 259 -3.77 12.32 3.44
N GLN A 260 -4.70 12.40 4.36
CA GLN A 260 -6.07 11.96 4.14
C GLN A 260 -7.03 13.08 4.51
N GLY A 261 -7.35 13.92 3.51
CA GLY A 261 -8.31 15.00 3.66
C GLY A 261 -7.78 16.23 4.36
N ILE A 262 -6.50 16.53 4.22
CA ILE A 262 -5.92 17.80 4.62
C ILE A 262 -6.42 18.89 3.68
N ILE A 263 -6.70 20.05 4.25
CA ILE A 263 -7.14 21.21 3.49
C ILE A 263 -6.04 22.26 3.55
N PHE A 264 -5.48 22.57 2.39
CA PHE A 264 -4.46 23.59 2.21
C PHE A 264 -5.08 24.82 1.56
N ILE A 265 -4.95 25.97 2.20
CA ILE A 265 -5.44 27.27 1.71
C ILE A 265 -4.25 28.21 1.61
N ASN A 266 -4.01 28.77 0.43
CA ASN A 266 -2.89 29.68 0.17
C ASN A 266 -1.57 29.13 0.71
N THR A 267 -1.30 27.86 0.41
CA THR A 267 -0.10 27.15 0.87
C THR A 267 0.85 26.92 -0.29
N GLU A 268 2.14 27.16 -0.06
CA GLU A 268 3.19 26.94 -1.03
C GLU A 268 3.87 25.58 -0.79
N PHE A 269 3.95 24.75 -1.83
CA PHE A 269 4.70 23.52 -1.85
C PHE A 269 6.01 23.73 -2.60
N LYS A 270 7.14 23.47 -1.97
CA LYS A 270 8.48 23.57 -2.57
C LYS A 270 9.19 22.23 -2.52
N ALA A 271 9.90 21.91 -3.58
CA ALA A 271 10.71 20.72 -3.69
C ALA A 271 12.07 21.02 -4.32
N SER A 272 13.12 20.39 -3.84
CA SER A 272 14.46 20.50 -4.44
C SER A 272 14.59 19.68 -5.72
N LYS A 273 13.81 18.62 -5.84
CA LYS A 273 13.73 17.69 -6.99
C LYS A 273 12.26 17.33 -7.24
N GLY A 274 12.01 16.24 -7.96
CA GLY A 274 10.67 15.79 -8.26
C GLY A 274 9.75 15.75 -7.03
N PHE A 275 8.50 16.06 -7.25
CA PHE A 275 7.49 16.13 -6.20
C PHE A 275 6.27 15.33 -6.63
N VAL A 276 5.77 14.51 -5.74
CA VAL A 276 4.60 13.67 -5.97
C VAL A 276 3.68 13.78 -4.76
N PHE A 277 2.42 14.13 -5.00
CA PHE A 277 1.36 13.92 -4.01
C PHE A 277 0.96 12.45 -4.00
N TYR A 278 0.82 11.86 -2.84
CA TYR A 278 0.11 10.60 -2.68
C TYR A 278 -0.77 10.66 -1.44
N SER A 279 -1.88 10.00 -1.51
CA SER A 279 -2.86 10.00 -0.43
C SER A 279 -2.72 8.80 0.48
N ASP A 280 -1.81 7.88 0.15
CA ASP A 280 -1.57 6.69 0.95
C ASP A 280 -0.32 5.92 0.56
N GLU A 281 0.23 5.25 1.56
CA GLU A 281 1.46 4.49 1.52
C GLU A 281 1.36 3.07 0.96
N GLY A 282 0.43 2.77 0.12
CA GLY A 282 0.31 1.41 -0.43
C GLY A 282 -0.24 0.39 0.56
N ASN A 283 -0.71 0.80 1.72
CA ASN A 283 -1.37 -0.11 2.63
C ASN A 283 -2.86 -0.22 2.28
N THR A 284 -3.18 -1.25 1.53
CA THR A 284 -4.49 -1.54 0.94
C THR A 284 -5.68 -1.51 1.89
N GLU A 285 -5.46 -1.62 3.20
CA GLU A 285 -6.50 -1.67 4.20
C GLU A 285 -6.78 -0.32 4.87
N LYS A 286 -5.83 0.61 4.81
CA LYS A 286 -5.91 1.91 5.49
C LYS A 286 -6.10 3.08 4.55
N SER A 287 -5.95 2.84 3.28
CA SER A 287 -5.71 3.83 2.24
C SER A 287 -6.93 4.47 1.65
N ILE A 288 -7.99 4.51 2.36
CA ILE A 288 -9.17 5.06 1.77
C ILE A 288 -9.33 6.46 2.27
N GLY A 289 -8.53 7.29 1.63
CA GLY A 289 -8.38 8.66 2.00
C GLY A 289 -9.60 9.51 1.72
N THR A 290 -9.85 10.38 2.63
CA THR A 290 -10.59 11.59 2.35
C THR A 290 -9.74 12.42 1.39
N PRO A 291 -10.31 13.00 0.33
CA PRO A 291 -9.54 13.78 -0.64
C PRO A 291 -8.84 14.96 0.03
N ASP A 292 -7.61 15.21 -0.36
CA ASP A 292 -6.94 16.45 -0.03
C ASP A 292 -7.52 17.60 -0.86
N THR A 293 -7.47 18.80 -0.33
CA THR A 293 -8.02 19.98 -1.00
C THR A 293 -7.01 21.11 -1.00
N LEU A 294 -6.73 21.65 -2.19
CA LEU A 294 -5.77 22.73 -2.41
C LEU A 294 -6.49 23.95 -2.96
N ILE A 295 -6.63 24.98 -2.12
CA ILE A 295 -7.30 26.24 -2.47
C ILE A 295 -6.23 27.34 -2.59
N ASP A 296 -6.15 28.01 -3.73
CA ASP A 296 -5.19 29.07 -4.01
C ASP A 296 -3.72 28.68 -3.72
N CYS A 297 -3.40 27.41 -3.86
CA CYS A 297 -2.08 26.88 -3.54
C CYS A 297 -1.10 27.04 -4.70
N VAL A 298 0.20 27.03 -4.34
CA VAL A 298 1.30 27.03 -5.30
C VAL A 298 2.07 25.71 -5.20
N VAL A 299 2.27 25.03 -6.33
CA VAL A 299 2.99 23.76 -6.42
C VAL A 299 4.27 23.91 -7.26
N PRO A 300 5.27 23.03 -7.12
CA PRO A 300 6.48 23.07 -7.92
C PRO A 300 6.16 23.05 -9.42
N THR A 301 6.93 23.83 -10.19
CA THR A 301 6.83 23.80 -11.64
C THR A 301 7.20 22.42 -12.16
N GLU A 302 6.39 21.91 -13.08
CA GLU A 302 6.66 20.65 -13.73
C GLU A 302 7.89 20.74 -14.62
N THR A 303 8.94 20.01 -14.29
CA THR A 303 10.13 19.83 -15.12
C THR A 303 10.22 18.37 -15.56
N SER A 304 11.19 18.02 -16.40
CA SER A 304 11.44 16.63 -16.80
C SER A 304 11.74 15.69 -15.62
N THR A 305 12.06 16.24 -14.45
CA THR A 305 12.37 15.52 -13.23
C THR A 305 11.38 15.78 -12.09
N THR A 306 10.43 16.69 -12.28
CA THR A 306 9.49 17.13 -11.27
C THR A 306 8.07 16.82 -11.73
N HIS A 307 7.43 15.89 -11.09
CA HIS A 307 6.04 15.56 -11.34
C HIS A 307 5.19 15.99 -10.16
N VAL A 308 4.20 16.82 -10.42
CA VAL A 308 3.08 17.00 -9.51
C VAL A 308 2.02 16.01 -9.95
N ALA A 309 2.06 14.82 -9.37
CA ALA A 309 1.16 13.73 -9.71
C ALA A 309 0.72 12.98 -8.48
N TRP A 310 -0.47 12.41 -8.52
CA TRP A 310 -0.85 11.38 -7.58
C TRP A 310 -0.09 10.11 -7.90
N MET A 311 0.45 9.50 -6.88
CA MET A 311 0.90 8.13 -6.98
C MET A 311 -0.30 7.20 -6.83
N ALA A 312 -0.98 6.92 -7.91
CA ALA A 312 -1.89 5.79 -7.98
C ALA A 312 -1.13 4.59 -8.51
N ASP A 313 -0.22 4.07 -7.73
CA ASP A 313 0.65 2.98 -8.14
C ASP A 313 0.05 1.60 -7.90
N SER A 314 -1.10 1.52 -7.29
CA SER A 314 -1.78 0.26 -7.04
C SER A 314 -3.25 0.29 -7.40
N ALA A 315 -3.77 -0.90 -7.69
CA ALA A 315 -5.18 -1.10 -7.96
C ALA A 315 -6.11 -0.72 -6.78
N THR A 316 -5.58 -0.55 -5.59
CA THR A 316 -6.31 -0.14 -4.39
C THR A 316 -6.48 1.35 -4.26
N HIS A 317 -5.65 2.13 -4.94
CA HIS A 317 -5.73 3.59 -4.96
C HIS A 317 -6.66 4.14 -6.04
N GLN A 318 -7.58 3.32 -6.55
CA GLN A 318 -8.48 3.69 -7.65
C GLN A 318 -9.35 4.90 -7.35
N ASN A 319 -9.56 5.19 -6.08
CA ASN A 319 -10.45 6.24 -5.61
C ASN A 319 -9.71 7.40 -4.96
N ASN A 320 -8.40 7.44 -5.07
CA ASN A 320 -7.63 8.59 -4.62
C ASN A 320 -7.89 9.78 -5.53
N TYR A 321 -8.19 10.90 -4.93
CA TYR A 321 -8.49 12.12 -5.68
C TYR A 321 -8.20 13.35 -4.84
N THR A 322 -8.01 14.47 -5.54
CA THR A 322 -7.77 15.78 -4.93
C THR A 322 -8.74 16.79 -5.49
N PHE A 323 -9.18 17.67 -4.65
CA PHE A 323 -9.87 18.87 -5.08
C PHE A 323 -8.89 20.02 -5.17
N THR A 324 -8.94 20.77 -6.24
CA THR A 324 -8.14 21.98 -6.44
C THR A 324 -9.04 23.17 -6.74
N TYR A 325 -8.56 24.36 -6.38
CA TYR A 325 -9.18 25.60 -6.77
C TYR A 325 -8.09 26.64 -6.97
N HIS A 326 -8.03 27.26 -8.16
CA HIS A 326 -7.01 28.25 -8.55
C HIS A 326 -5.56 27.80 -8.30
N LEU A 327 -5.27 26.52 -8.49
CA LEU A 327 -3.93 25.98 -8.31
C LEU A 327 -2.96 26.60 -9.33
N LYS A 328 -1.79 27.04 -8.87
CA LYS A 328 -0.74 27.62 -9.71
C LYS A 328 0.58 26.86 -9.52
N ASP A 329 1.41 26.88 -10.57
CA ASP A 329 2.80 26.49 -10.43
C ASP A 329 3.66 27.62 -9.82
N SER A 330 4.92 27.33 -9.50
CA SER A 330 5.86 28.29 -8.92
C SER A 330 6.19 29.47 -9.83
N ASN A 331 5.78 29.44 -11.11
CA ASN A 331 5.86 30.56 -12.04
C ASN A 331 4.55 31.38 -12.08
N GLY A 332 3.57 31.03 -11.27
CA GLY A 332 2.25 31.66 -11.23
C GLY A 332 1.30 31.25 -12.35
N LYS A 333 1.66 30.25 -13.15
CA LYS A 333 0.81 29.71 -14.21
C LYS A 333 -0.25 28.79 -13.64
N PRO A 334 -1.53 28.92 -14.03
CA PRO A 334 -2.56 27.96 -13.69
C PRO A 334 -2.14 26.55 -14.06
N THR A 335 -2.28 25.62 -13.12
CA THR A 335 -1.91 24.23 -13.29
C THR A 335 -2.94 23.32 -12.63
N ARG A 336 -2.79 22.02 -12.82
CA ARG A 336 -3.60 21.01 -12.14
C ARG A 336 -2.73 19.84 -11.77
N ILE A 337 -3.14 19.09 -10.77
CA ILE A 337 -2.51 17.84 -10.43
C ILE A 337 -2.75 16.87 -11.58
N LYS A 338 -1.67 16.40 -12.18
CA LYS A 338 -1.77 15.31 -13.15
C LYS A 338 -1.99 14.02 -12.42
N ASP A 339 -2.90 13.24 -12.97
CA ASP A 339 -2.97 11.84 -12.58
C ASP A 339 -1.68 11.14 -12.94
N SER A 340 -1.22 10.27 -12.06
CA SER A 340 -0.48 9.13 -12.53
C SER A 340 -1.37 8.45 -13.58
N GLU A 341 -0.84 8.12 -14.73
CA GLU A 341 -1.60 7.54 -15.83
C GLU A 341 -2.53 6.45 -15.31
N ALA A 342 -3.82 6.69 -15.43
CA ALA A 342 -4.83 5.86 -14.80
C ALA A 342 -4.69 4.41 -15.25
N HIS A 343 -4.71 3.49 -14.30
CA HIS A 343 -4.86 2.08 -14.64
C HIS A 343 -6.12 1.89 -15.49
N PRO A 344 -6.12 1.03 -16.49
CA PRO A 344 -7.33 0.69 -17.20
C PRO A 344 -8.46 0.34 -16.23
N GLY A 345 -9.59 1.01 -16.35
CA GLY A 345 -10.72 0.84 -15.44
C GLY A 345 -10.67 1.68 -14.16
N THR A 346 -9.74 2.61 -14.04
CA THR A 346 -9.76 3.64 -12.99
C THR A 346 -10.21 4.98 -13.57
N TYR A 347 -10.86 5.77 -12.74
CA TYR A 347 -11.26 7.12 -13.08
C TYR A 347 -10.38 8.12 -12.35
N ASN A 348 -9.97 9.14 -13.06
CA ASN A 348 -9.50 10.34 -12.41
C ASN A 348 -10.66 11.04 -11.73
N LEU A 349 -10.65 11.00 -10.41
CA LEU A 349 -11.65 11.68 -9.59
C LEU A 349 -11.17 13.07 -9.13
N SER A 350 -9.90 13.40 -9.39
CA SER A 350 -9.32 14.71 -9.09
C SER A 350 -9.94 15.76 -10.00
N ARG A 351 -10.35 16.87 -9.43
CA ARG A 351 -11.01 17.94 -10.19
C ARG A 351 -10.82 19.31 -9.56
N GLU A 352 -11.02 20.32 -10.37
CA GLU A 352 -11.15 21.70 -9.89
C GLU A 352 -12.57 21.93 -9.35
N LEU A 353 -12.63 22.60 -8.19
CA LEU A 353 -13.88 23.03 -7.59
C LEU A 353 -14.47 24.22 -8.38
N SER A 354 -15.78 24.30 -8.46
CA SER A 354 -16.46 25.51 -8.88
C SER A 354 -16.35 26.61 -7.81
N ASP A 355 -16.61 27.85 -8.19
CA ASP A 355 -16.65 29.00 -7.27
C ASP A 355 -17.64 28.77 -6.10
N GLU A 356 -18.75 28.10 -6.35
CA GLU A 356 -19.73 27.80 -5.30
C GLU A 356 -19.22 26.73 -4.33
N GLU A 357 -18.58 25.69 -4.82
CA GLU A 357 -18.02 24.65 -3.99
C GLU A 357 -16.85 25.17 -3.15
N ALA A 358 -16.00 26.01 -3.73
CA ALA A 358 -14.84 26.59 -3.06
C ALA A 358 -15.23 27.46 -1.85
N LYS A 359 -16.41 28.08 -1.85
CA LYS A 359 -16.94 28.84 -0.68
C LYS A 359 -17.04 28.02 0.59
N ALA A 360 -17.26 26.71 0.48
CA ALA A 360 -17.32 25.82 1.64
C ALA A 360 -15.96 25.62 2.33
N PHE A 361 -14.85 25.88 1.62
CA PHE A 361 -13.49 25.68 2.13
C PHE A 361 -12.93 26.95 2.80
N ASN A 362 -13.61 27.43 3.77
CA ASN A 362 -13.17 28.55 4.61
C ASN A 362 -12.98 28.08 6.07
N PRO A 363 -12.03 28.67 6.83
CA PRO A 363 -11.71 28.19 8.18
C PRO A 363 -12.91 28.16 9.14
N TRP A 364 -13.87 29.05 8.99
CA TRP A 364 -15.07 29.05 9.82
C TRP A 364 -15.93 27.81 9.58
N ASN A 365 -16.28 27.51 8.33
CA ASN A 365 -17.08 26.32 8.02
C ASN A 365 -16.35 25.02 8.40
N LEU A 366 -15.03 24.97 8.15
CA LEU A 366 -14.22 23.78 8.38
C LEU A 366 -14.05 23.44 9.88
N LEU A 367 -13.93 24.46 10.74
CA LEU A 367 -13.45 24.27 12.10
C LEU A 367 -14.50 24.53 13.20
N ARG A 368 -15.67 25.08 12.89
CA ARG A 368 -16.71 25.42 13.89
C ARG A 368 -17.44 24.22 14.52
N GLY A 369 -16.88 23.04 14.47
CA GLY A 369 -17.39 21.82 15.09
C GLY A 369 -16.79 20.58 14.44
N PRO A 370 -16.79 19.44 15.14
CA PRO A 370 -16.33 18.19 14.58
C PRO A 370 -17.20 17.75 13.41
N LEU A 371 -16.67 16.88 12.54
CA LEU A 371 -17.36 16.41 11.34
C LEU A 371 -18.76 15.81 11.65
N ASN A 372 -18.85 15.01 12.71
CA ASN A 372 -20.06 14.27 13.11
C ASN A 372 -20.79 14.89 14.32
N GLY A 373 -20.50 16.15 14.66
CA GLY A 373 -21.03 16.81 15.85
C GLY A 373 -21.64 18.18 15.59
N PRO A 374 -22.23 18.79 16.64
CA PRO A 374 -22.77 20.13 16.56
C PRO A 374 -21.67 21.18 16.37
N ALA A 375 -22.05 22.35 15.91
CA ALA A 375 -21.18 23.51 15.92
C ALA A 375 -20.86 23.94 17.36
N ASP A 376 -19.63 24.36 17.60
CA ASP A 376 -19.15 24.85 18.90
C ASP A 376 -18.54 26.26 18.83
N ASP A 377 -18.73 26.94 17.72
CA ASP A 377 -18.26 28.30 17.48
C ASP A 377 -16.72 28.50 17.59
N TRP A 378 -15.94 27.45 17.48
CA TRP A 378 -14.49 27.55 17.49
C TRP A 378 -13.97 28.19 16.19
N ASP A 379 -13.46 29.40 16.26
CA ASP A 379 -12.96 30.21 15.16
C ASP A 379 -11.51 30.65 15.42
N PRO A 380 -10.53 29.76 15.24
CA PRO A 380 -9.13 30.10 15.49
C PRO A 380 -8.56 31.08 14.48
N ALA A 381 -9.20 31.25 13.34
CA ALA A 381 -8.82 32.17 12.28
C ALA A 381 -9.44 33.56 12.44
N ASN A 382 -10.40 33.74 13.38
CA ASN A 382 -11.16 34.95 13.58
C ASN A 382 -11.83 35.50 12.30
N VAL A 383 -12.46 34.62 11.55
CA VAL A 383 -13.06 34.91 10.24
C VAL A 383 -14.59 34.72 10.21
N ARG A 384 -15.20 34.41 11.36
CA ARG A 384 -16.65 34.17 11.49
C ARG A 384 -17.47 35.25 10.78
N ALA A 385 -17.19 36.52 11.07
CA ALA A 385 -17.95 37.62 10.49
C ALA A 385 -17.91 37.68 8.97
N GLN A 386 -16.84 37.20 8.37
CA GLN A 386 -16.66 37.17 6.93
C GLN A 386 -17.43 36.02 6.29
N TYR A 387 -17.53 34.87 6.99
CA TYR A 387 -18.05 33.62 6.43
C TYR A 387 -19.30 33.07 7.15
N GLU A 388 -20.02 33.89 7.90
CA GLU A 388 -21.13 33.42 8.72
C GLU A 388 -22.23 32.72 7.88
N ASN A 389 -22.47 33.16 6.65
CA ASN A 389 -23.44 32.57 5.74
C ASN A 389 -22.96 31.23 5.12
N ASN A 390 -21.67 30.92 5.21
CA ASN A 390 -21.05 29.71 4.67
C ASN A 390 -20.57 28.76 5.79
N GLY A 391 -21.15 28.82 6.95
CA GLY A 391 -20.71 28.05 8.12
C GLY A 391 -21.32 26.65 8.25
N ASN A 392 -22.17 26.22 7.32
CA ASN A 392 -22.80 24.90 7.30
C ASN A 392 -22.80 24.27 5.89
N ASP A 393 -21.86 24.66 5.07
CA ASP A 393 -21.75 24.12 3.71
C ASP A 393 -21.06 22.76 3.72
N VAL A 394 -21.50 21.87 2.84
CA VAL A 394 -20.84 20.57 2.65
C VAL A 394 -19.49 20.78 2.00
N PHE A 395 -18.43 20.30 2.66
CA PHE A 395 -17.07 20.32 2.12
C PHE A 395 -16.45 18.92 2.00
N ARG A 396 -17.16 17.90 2.44
CA ARG A 396 -16.74 16.51 2.35
C ARG A 396 -17.95 15.62 2.17
N MET A 397 -17.81 14.58 1.38
CA MET A 397 -18.85 13.56 1.21
C MET A 397 -18.18 12.19 1.21
N SER A 398 -18.74 11.26 1.96
CA SER A 398 -18.38 9.84 1.88
C SER A 398 -19.46 9.08 1.15
N VAL A 399 -19.06 8.09 0.36
CA VAL A 399 -19.97 7.15 -0.29
C VAL A 399 -19.59 5.74 0.16
N ALA A 400 -20.54 5.04 0.77
CA ALA A 400 -20.39 3.66 1.22
C ALA A 400 -21.31 2.74 0.44
N GLY A 401 -20.90 1.51 0.20
CA GLY A 401 -21.67 0.48 -0.48
C GLY A 401 -21.29 -0.90 0.00
N ALA A 402 -21.88 -1.91 -0.62
CA ALA A 402 -21.44 -3.28 -0.40
C ALA A 402 -20.01 -3.41 -0.94
N LEU A 403 -19.05 -3.45 -0.03
CA LEU A 403 -17.66 -3.74 -0.36
C LEU A 403 -17.51 -5.24 -0.63
N PRO A 404 -16.60 -5.65 -1.51
CA PRO A 404 -16.22 -7.06 -1.60
C PRO A 404 -15.85 -7.60 -0.21
N ALA A 405 -16.16 -8.86 0.05
CA ALA A 405 -15.83 -9.49 1.31
C ALA A 405 -14.33 -9.35 1.61
N GLY A 406 -13.99 -8.87 2.80
CA GLY A 406 -12.61 -8.60 3.22
C GLY A 406 -12.11 -7.17 2.97
N SER A 407 -12.89 -6.31 2.32
CA SER A 407 -12.52 -4.90 2.17
C SER A 407 -12.94 -4.10 3.41
N ARG A 408 -12.06 -3.24 3.88
CA ARG A 408 -12.38 -2.30 4.97
C ARG A 408 -12.64 -0.91 4.38
N GLY A 409 -13.89 -0.47 4.45
CA GLY A 409 -14.23 0.92 4.13
C GLY A 409 -14.07 1.81 5.36
N GLY A 410 -13.41 2.95 5.20
CA GLY A 410 -13.32 4.01 6.22
C GLY A 410 -14.19 5.23 5.87
N PRO A 411 -14.35 6.18 6.79
CA PRO A 411 -14.99 7.45 6.49
C PRO A 411 -14.25 8.17 5.36
N GLY A 412 -14.96 8.54 4.31
CA GLY A 412 -14.39 9.20 3.14
C GLY A 412 -14.05 8.28 1.97
N HIS A 413 -14.22 6.99 2.15
CA HIS A 413 -14.02 6.01 1.07
C HIS A 413 -15.09 6.15 -0.01
N ILE A 414 -14.64 6.30 -1.24
CA ILE A 414 -15.51 6.17 -2.40
C ILE A 414 -15.46 4.73 -2.87
N VAL A 415 -16.58 4.05 -2.80
CA VAL A 415 -16.69 2.68 -3.32
C VAL A 415 -16.71 2.69 -4.83
N SER A 416 -16.19 1.63 -5.42
CA SER A 416 -16.31 1.34 -6.86
C SER A 416 -17.10 0.04 -7.02
N PRO A 417 -18.42 0.09 -6.94
CA PRO A 417 -19.23 -1.10 -7.03
C PRO A 417 -19.17 -1.72 -8.42
N THR A 418 -19.29 -3.04 -8.45
CA THR A 418 -19.54 -3.78 -9.68
C THR A 418 -21.00 -4.19 -9.73
N VAL A 419 -21.66 -3.88 -10.81
CA VAL A 419 -23.01 -4.34 -11.13
C VAL A 419 -22.98 -5.24 -12.35
N ARG A 420 -23.82 -6.25 -12.39
CA ARG A 420 -23.99 -7.09 -13.58
C ARG A 420 -25.41 -6.98 -14.09
N THR A 421 -25.54 -6.67 -15.34
CA THR A 421 -26.84 -6.57 -16.01
C THR A 421 -27.68 -7.82 -15.77
N SER A 422 -28.91 -7.61 -15.33
CA SER A 422 -29.92 -8.63 -15.05
C SER A 422 -29.68 -9.54 -13.83
N THR A 423 -28.53 -9.42 -13.11
CA THR A 423 -28.24 -10.37 -12.02
C THR A 423 -27.72 -9.72 -10.74
N THR A 424 -27.04 -8.59 -10.81
CA THR A 424 -26.38 -7.99 -9.64
C THR A 424 -26.52 -6.49 -9.65
N ASP A 425 -27.25 -5.97 -8.68
CA ASP A 425 -27.37 -4.55 -8.39
C ASP A 425 -26.39 -4.14 -7.27
N ALA A 426 -26.09 -2.87 -7.19
CA ALA A 426 -25.31 -2.31 -6.08
C ALA A 426 -26.08 -1.20 -5.38
N ALA A 427 -26.19 -1.30 -4.07
CA ALA A 427 -26.73 -0.22 -3.24
C ALA A 427 -25.59 0.60 -2.65
N ILE A 428 -25.62 1.91 -2.85
CA ILE A 428 -24.67 2.85 -2.27
C ILE A 428 -25.38 3.89 -1.42
N THR A 429 -24.69 4.37 -0.40
CA THR A 429 -25.20 5.37 0.54
C THR A 429 -24.18 6.50 0.66
N ALA A 430 -24.61 7.73 0.56
CA ALA A 430 -23.76 8.89 0.75
C ALA A 430 -24.07 9.60 2.07
N ALA A 431 -23.02 10.13 2.69
CA ALA A 431 -23.11 10.98 3.87
C ALA A 431 -22.35 12.28 3.63
N THR A 432 -22.94 13.39 4.00
CA THR A 432 -22.35 14.72 3.86
C THR A 432 -21.68 15.16 5.17
N PHE A 433 -20.60 15.92 5.06
CA PHE A 433 -19.89 16.48 6.20
C PHE A 433 -19.66 18.00 6.00
N PRO A 434 -19.77 18.77 7.07
CA PRO A 434 -20.09 18.34 8.43
C PRO A 434 -21.52 17.77 8.51
N ALA A 435 -21.78 16.86 9.46
CA ALA A 435 -23.11 16.25 9.63
C ALA A 435 -24.23 17.27 9.90
N ARG A 436 -23.87 18.45 10.43
CA ARG A 436 -24.77 19.60 10.61
C ARG A 436 -25.16 20.27 9.30
N ALA A 437 -24.43 20.04 8.23
CA ALA A 437 -24.77 20.52 6.89
C ALA A 437 -25.88 19.63 6.31
N ASN A 438 -27.14 19.95 6.56
CA ASN A 438 -28.30 19.22 6.04
C ASN A 438 -28.36 19.35 4.52
N GLY A 439 -27.64 18.50 3.80
CA GLY A 439 -27.64 18.48 2.36
C GLY A 439 -28.55 17.37 1.80
N MET A 440 -29.62 17.74 1.10
CA MET A 440 -30.29 16.81 0.19
C MET A 440 -29.30 16.39 -0.90
N ILE A 441 -29.05 15.09 -1.00
CA ILE A 441 -28.17 14.54 -2.02
C ILE A 441 -29.00 14.23 -3.25
N THR A 442 -28.51 14.65 -4.42
CA THR A 442 -29.05 14.26 -5.71
C THR A 442 -28.10 13.28 -6.39
N TRP A 443 -28.66 12.32 -7.11
CA TRP A 443 -27.93 11.31 -7.86
C TRP A 443 -28.16 11.47 -9.36
N SER A 444 -27.11 11.40 -10.13
CA SER A 444 -27.17 11.46 -11.58
C SER A 444 -26.09 10.62 -12.25
N THR A 445 -26.29 10.30 -13.51
CA THR A 445 -25.30 9.68 -14.39
C THR A 445 -25.56 10.08 -15.82
N PRO A 446 -24.49 10.40 -16.60
CA PRO A 446 -24.65 10.65 -18.03
C PRO A 446 -24.77 9.35 -18.85
N SER A 447 -24.56 8.18 -18.22
CA SER A 447 -24.50 6.90 -18.91
C SER A 447 -25.85 6.20 -18.95
N ASN A 448 -26.19 5.60 -20.08
CA ASN A 448 -27.36 4.72 -20.25
C ASN A 448 -27.04 3.25 -19.90
N LEU A 449 -25.81 2.93 -19.51
CA LEU A 449 -25.43 1.59 -19.11
C LEU A 449 -25.85 1.26 -17.67
N VAL A 450 -26.40 2.20 -16.93
CA VAL A 450 -26.98 2.00 -15.61
C VAL A 450 -28.28 2.76 -15.44
N THR A 451 -29.11 2.26 -14.55
CA THR A 451 -30.31 2.97 -14.06
C THR A 451 -30.21 3.15 -12.55
N LEU A 452 -30.75 4.25 -12.06
CA LEU A 452 -30.75 4.61 -10.65
C LEU A 452 -32.14 4.48 -10.07
N SER A 453 -32.28 3.83 -8.91
CA SER A 453 -33.59 3.64 -8.25
C SER A 453 -34.21 4.95 -7.78
N SER A 454 -33.43 5.99 -7.56
CA SER A 454 -33.87 7.33 -7.17
C SER A 454 -32.86 8.37 -7.66
N THR A 455 -33.32 9.56 -7.89
CA THR A 455 -32.48 10.74 -8.18
C THR A 455 -32.24 11.61 -6.95
N THR A 456 -32.82 11.28 -5.80
CA THR A 456 -32.70 12.05 -4.55
C THR A 456 -32.63 11.14 -3.33
N GLY A 457 -32.02 11.65 -2.26
CA GLY A 457 -31.89 10.93 -0.98
C GLY A 457 -30.46 10.44 -0.75
N ASN A 458 -30.23 9.94 0.43
CA ASN A 458 -28.90 9.50 0.84
C ASN A 458 -28.53 8.06 0.38
N LYS A 459 -29.45 7.36 -0.28
CA LYS A 459 -29.26 5.99 -0.76
C LYS A 459 -29.80 5.84 -2.18
N VAL A 460 -29.07 5.14 -3.02
CA VAL A 460 -29.47 4.77 -4.36
C VAL A 460 -29.08 3.32 -4.66
N THR A 461 -29.89 2.61 -5.42
CA THR A 461 -29.53 1.32 -6.01
C THR A 461 -29.19 1.54 -7.48
N ILE A 462 -28.08 0.98 -7.90
CA ILE A 462 -27.57 1.05 -9.26
C ILE A 462 -27.83 -0.30 -9.92
N THR A 463 -28.57 -0.32 -11.00
CA THR A 463 -28.85 -1.51 -11.81
C THR A 463 -28.13 -1.41 -13.15
N GLY A 464 -27.44 -2.48 -13.54
CA GLY A 464 -26.68 -2.52 -14.81
C GLY A 464 -27.59 -2.71 -16.03
N ASN A 465 -27.24 -2.05 -17.13
CA ASN A 465 -27.88 -2.12 -18.44
C ASN A 465 -26.84 -2.27 -19.58
N ASN A 466 -25.81 -3.05 -19.36
CA ASN A 466 -24.73 -3.27 -20.33
C ASN A 466 -25.05 -4.48 -21.24
N HIS A 467 -25.36 -4.19 -22.49
CA HIS A 467 -25.59 -5.19 -23.53
C HIS A 467 -24.39 -5.40 -24.47
N THR A 468 -23.22 -4.89 -24.10
CA THR A 468 -21.97 -5.11 -24.84
C THR A 468 -21.34 -6.47 -24.47
N SER A 469 -20.21 -6.81 -25.06
CA SER A 469 -19.51 -8.06 -24.77
C SER A 469 -18.43 -7.94 -23.70
N ARG A 470 -18.28 -6.77 -23.08
CA ARG A 470 -17.24 -6.48 -22.10
C ARG A 470 -17.77 -5.59 -21.00
N ALA A 471 -17.06 -5.62 -19.88
CA ALA A 471 -17.32 -4.67 -18.81
C ALA A 471 -16.99 -3.24 -19.25
N GLU A 472 -17.81 -2.30 -18.84
CA GLU A 472 -17.64 -0.88 -19.11
C GLU A 472 -17.69 -0.11 -17.80
N TRP A 473 -16.87 0.92 -17.70
CA TRP A 473 -16.91 1.81 -16.55
C TRP A 473 -17.81 3.01 -16.82
N VAL A 474 -18.60 3.36 -15.84
CA VAL A 474 -19.44 4.56 -15.85
C VAL A 474 -19.24 5.35 -14.56
N VAL A 475 -19.72 6.59 -14.53
CA VAL A 475 -19.69 7.42 -13.33
C VAL A 475 -21.11 7.73 -12.88
N VAL A 476 -21.36 7.56 -11.59
CA VAL A 476 -22.54 8.05 -10.89
C VAL A 476 -22.12 9.21 -10.00
N GLU A 477 -22.75 10.34 -10.17
CA GLU A 477 -22.50 11.56 -9.40
C GLU A 477 -23.44 11.62 -8.19
N ALA A 478 -22.88 11.88 -7.00
CA ALA A 478 -23.60 12.27 -5.80
C ALA A 478 -23.33 13.76 -5.53
N LYS A 479 -24.36 14.59 -5.47
CA LYS A 479 -24.26 16.04 -5.37
C LYS A 479 -25.08 16.60 -4.22
N ALA A 480 -24.46 17.41 -3.38
CA ALA A 480 -25.09 18.12 -2.27
C ALA A 480 -25.77 19.43 -2.73
N ALA A 481 -26.61 20.00 -1.88
CA ALA A 481 -27.38 21.20 -2.20
C ALA A 481 -26.52 22.45 -2.49
N ASN A 482 -25.34 22.57 -1.88
CA ASN A 482 -24.38 23.65 -2.14
C ASN A 482 -23.52 23.41 -3.40
N GLY A 483 -23.84 22.42 -4.19
CA GLY A 483 -23.11 22.08 -5.42
C GLY A 483 -21.95 21.11 -5.22
N PHE A 484 -21.46 20.90 -3.98
CA PHE A 484 -20.37 19.98 -3.72
C PHE A 484 -20.75 18.55 -4.15
N HIS A 485 -19.88 17.91 -4.95
CA HIS A 485 -20.19 16.60 -5.49
C HIS A 485 -18.99 15.66 -5.48
N VAL A 486 -19.29 14.37 -5.48
CA VAL A 486 -18.31 13.30 -5.67
C VAL A 486 -18.78 12.37 -6.78
N MET A 487 -17.80 11.80 -7.47
CA MET A 487 -18.02 10.85 -8.56
C MET A 487 -17.72 9.45 -8.08
N VAL A 488 -18.64 8.53 -8.32
CA VAL A 488 -18.55 7.12 -7.97
C VAL A 488 -18.34 6.32 -9.25
N PRO A 489 -17.15 5.77 -9.50
CA PRO A 489 -16.92 4.90 -10.63
C PRO A 489 -17.62 3.56 -10.40
N VAL A 490 -18.35 3.09 -11.39
CA VAL A 490 -19.12 1.84 -11.36
C VAL A 490 -18.66 0.95 -12.50
N ASN A 491 -18.25 -0.25 -12.18
CA ASN A 491 -17.96 -1.28 -13.18
C ASN A 491 -19.26 -1.96 -13.58
N VAL A 492 -19.66 -1.85 -14.84
CA VAL A 492 -20.91 -2.42 -15.35
C VAL A 492 -20.60 -3.62 -16.24
N GLU A 493 -20.75 -4.79 -15.65
CA GLU A 493 -20.55 -6.04 -16.37
C GLU A 493 -21.77 -6.36 -17.24
N PRO A 494 -21.57 -6.95 -18.43
CA PRO A 494 -22.66 -7.39 -19.28
C PRO A 494 -23.47 -8.52 -18.63
N ALA A 495 -24.71 -8.69 -19.07
CA ALA A 495 -25.48 -9.88 -18.75
C ALA A 495 -24.76 -11.14 -19.19
N PHE A 496 -25.01 -12.25 -18.49
CA PHE A 496 -24.54 -13.53 -18.98
C PHE A 496 -25.18 -13.83 -20.34
N ILE A 497 -24.37 -14.31 -21.24
CA ILE A 497 -24.79 -14.76 -22.56
C ILE A 497 -24.65 -16.28 -22.67
N ASP A 498 -25.18 -16.86 -23.72
CA ASP A 498 -25.08 -18.29 -23.98
C ASP A 498 -23.61 -18.77 -23.93
N PRO A 499 -23.39 -19.96 -23.36
CA PRO A 499 -22.04 -20.56 -23.36
C PRO A 499 -21.52 -20.82 -24.77
N PRO A 500 -20.20 -20.80 -24.96
CA PRO A 500 -19.62 -21.03 -26.26
C PRO A 500 -19.95 -22.45 -26.76
N LYS A 501 -20.19 -22.60 -28.06
CA LYS A 501 -20.45 -23.90 -28.68
C LYS A 501 -19.16 -24.61 -29.00
N VAL A 502 -19.15 -25.92 -28.77
CA VAL A 502 -18.05 -26.78 -29.21
C VAL A 502 -18.18 -27.00 -30.74
N GLY A 503 -17.18 -26.53 -31.48
CA GLY A 503 -17.20 -26.50 -32.93
C GLY A 503 -16.91 -27.86 -33.57
N SER A 504 -16.27 -28.80 -32.86
CA SER A 504 -15.95 -30.13 -33.31
C SER A 504 -15.89 -31.11 -32.14
N GLN A 505 -16.03 -32.41 -32.43
CA GLN A 505 -15.92 -33.45 -31.41
C GLN A 505 -14.56 -33.33 -30.68
N PRO A 506 -14.54 -33.10 -29.35
CA PRO A 506 -13.29 -33.10 -28.60
C PRO A 506 -12.60 -34.46 -28.64
N VAL A 507 -11.28 -34.45 -28.59
CA VAL A 507 -10.46 -35.67 -28.59
C VAL A 507 -9.37 -35.59 -27.56
N VAL A 508 -9.04 -36.72 -26.94
CA VAL A 508 -7.83 -36.85 -26.14
C VAL A 508 -6.68 -37.17 -27.09
N ALA A 509 -5.72 -36.26 -27.18
CA ALA A 509 -4.56 -36.40 -28.06
C ALA A 509 -3.66 -37.58 -27.63
N ALA A 510 -2.81 -38.03 -28.54
CA ALA A 510 -1.79 -39.00 -28.19
C ALA A 510 -0.85 -38.49 -27.11
N PRO A 511 -0.37 -39.35 -26.19
CA PRO A 511 0.59 -38.95 -25.18
C PRO A 511 1.84 -38.30 -25.76
N LEU A 512 2.26 -37.20 -25.13
CA LEU A 512 3.49 -36.50 -25.47
C LEU A 512 4.18 -36.11 -24.18
N ASN A 513 5.45 -36.45 -24.03
CA ASN A 513 6.30 -36.06 -22.87
C ASN A 513 5.66 -36.40 -21.51
N GLY A 514 5.05 -37.57 -21.38
CA GLY A 514 4.42 -38.00 -20.16
C GLY A 514 3.05 -37.36 -19.85
N LYS A 515 2.43 -36.69 -20.84
CA LYS A 515 1.13 -36.08 -20.73
C LYS A 515 0.17 -36.40 -21.84
N VAL A 516 -1.10 -36.20 -21.57
CA VAL A 516 -2.15 -36.17 -22.59
C VAL A 516 -2.86 -34.84 -22.53
N ALA A 517 -3.30 -34.33 -23.67
CA ALA A 517 -4.10 -33.11 -23.76
C ALA A 517 -5.47 -33.42 -24.37
N VAL A 518 -6.50 -32.67 -23.92
CA VAL A 518 -7.78 -32.69 -24.63
C VAL A 518 -7.81 -31.53 -25.63
N LYS A 519 -8.05 -31.85 -26.89
CA LYS A 519 -8.18 -30.87 -27.98
C LYS A 519 -9.65 -30.64 -28.27
N TYR A 520 -10.06 -29.39 -28.26
CA TYR A 520 -11.40 -28.93 -28.60
C TYR A 520 -11.33 -27.51 -29.17
N ALA A 521 -12.33 -27.12 -29.90
CA ALA A 521 -12.45 -25.76 -30.40
C ALA A 521 -13.77 -25.14 -29.91
N LEU A 522 -13.70 -23.91 -29.46
CA LEU A 522 -14.86 -23.13 -29.04
C LEU A 522 -14.98 -21.87 -29.87
N ASP A 523 -16.20 -21.50 -30.18
CA ASP A 523 -16.49 -20.15 -30.67
C ASP A 523 -16.59 -19.20 -29.45
N LEU A 524 -15.47 -18.61 -29.12
CA LEU A 524 -15.34 -17.72 -27.96
C LEU A 524 -15.69 -16.25 -28.29
N GLY A 525 -15.82 -15.90 -29.57
CA GLY A 525 -16.07 -14.53 -30.00
C GLY A 525 -15.03 -13.54 -29.44
N GLY A 526 -13.75 -13.97 -29.34
CA GLY A 526 -12.66 -13.15 -28.77
C GLY A 526 -12.60 -13.15 -27.24
N ARG A 527 -13.37 -14.00 -26.56
CA ARG A 527 -13.39 -14.10 -25.09
C ARG A 527 -12.45 -15.18 -24.59
N GLU A 528 -12.17 -15.15 -23.30
CA GLU A 528 -11.30 -16.12 -22.64
C GLU A 528 -12.04 -17.45 -22.40
N ASP A 529 -11.37 -18.57 -22.69
CA ASP A 529 -11.86 -19.90 -22.38
C ASP A 529 -11.77 -20.18 -20.88
N GLN A 530 -12.91 -20.41 -20.25
CA GLN A 530 -13.05 -20.77 -18.85
C GLN A 530 -13.79 -22.10 -18.68
N SER A 531 -13.71 -22.98 -19.66
CA SER A 531 -14.40 -24.27 -19.64
C SER A 531 -13.98 -25.16 -18.49
N LEU A 532 -14.94 -25.91 -17.96
CA LEU A 532 -14.69 -26.87 -16.90
C LEU A 532 -14.38 -28.22 -17.54
N ILE A 533 -13.19 -28.73 -17.29
CA ILE A 533 -12.72 -30.02 -17.84
C ILE A 533 -12.62 -31.02 -16.69
N THR A 534 -13.19 -32.21 -16.92
CA THR A 534 -13.07 -33.36 -16.01
C THR A 534 -12.37 -34.49 -16.72
N TRP A 535 -11.29 -34.99 -16.13
CA TRP A 535 -10.53 -36.12 -16.63
C TRP A 535 -10.96 -37.40 -15.95
N TYR A 536 -11.05 -38.47 -16.76
CA TYR A 536 -11.46 -39.79 -16.32
C TYR A 536 -10.44 -40.85 -16.74
N GLN A 537 -10.24 -41.81 -15.85
CA GLN A 537 -9.54 -43.06 -16.11
C GLN A 537 -10.58 -44.16 -16.36
N CYS A 538 -10.44 -44.90 -17.42
CA CYS A 538 -11.38 -45.90 -17.89
C CYS A 538 -10.68 -47.25 -18.06
N ALA A 539 -11.41 -48.36 -17.83
CA ALA A 539 -10.90 -49.72 -18.02
C ALA A 539 -10.76 -50.07 -19.48
N ASP A 540 -11.64 -49.52 -20.34
CA ASP A 540 -11.75 -49.78 -21.74
C ASP A 540 -12.09 -48.52 -22.56
N ALA A 541 -12.08 -48.61 -23.87
CA ALA A 541 -12.37 -47.49 -24.75
C ALA A 541 -13.82 -46.98 -24.66
N ALA A 542 -14.78 -47.84 -24.28
CA ALA A 542 -16.18 -47.44 -24.10
C ALA A 542 -16.37 -46.58 -22.84
N CYS A 543 -15.48 -46.75 -21.85
CA CYS A 543 -15.49 -45.97 -20.61
C CYS A 543 -16.86 -46.03 -19.89
N ALA A 544 -17.40 -47.26 -19.80
CA ALA A 544 -18.73 -47.45 -19.17
C ALA A 544 -18.75 -47.10 -17.66
N SER A 545 -17.63 -47.25 -17.00
CA SER A 545 -17.46 -46.92 -15.58
C SER A 545 -16.26 -45.97 -15.38
N PRO A 546 -16.41 -44.67 -15.69
CA PRO A 546 -15.32 -43.70 -15.59
C PRO A 546 -14.98 -43.40 -14.11
N ARG A 547 -13.70 -43.41 -13.80
CA ARG A 547 -13.21 -42.91 -12.52
C ARG A 547 -12.65 -41.50 -12.72
N THR A 548 -13.22 -40.53 -12.06
CA THR A 548 -12.69 -39.15 -12.07
C THR A 548 -11.29 -39.12 -11.46
N ILE A 549 -10.35 -38.51 -12.15
CA ILE A 549 -8.95 -38.41 -11.75
C ILE A 549 -8.47 -36.96 -11.61
N ALA A 550 -9.08 -36.02 -12.34
CA ALA A 550 -8.77 -34.60 -12.21
C ALA A 550 -9.95 -33.74 -12.70
N VAL A 551 -10.08 -32.53 -12.23
CA VAL A 551 -11.11 -31.58 -12.64
C VAL A 551 -10.51 -30.18 -12.70
N SER A 552 -10.99 -29.37 -13.66
CA SER A 552 -10.75 -27.93 -13.67
C SER A 552 -11.29 -27.30 -12.40
N ARG A 553 -10.65 -26.27 -11.95
CA ARG A 553 -11.12 -25.50 -10.82
C ARG A 553 -11.13 -24.03 -11.18
N GLY A 554 -12.18 -23.33 -10.74
CA GLY A 554 -12.37 -21.93 -11.05
C GLY A 554 -12.58 -21.70 -12.55
N ASP A 555 -11.86 -20.76 -13.10
CA ASP A 555 -11.96 -20.27 -14.47
C ASP A 555 -10.80 -20.72 -15.38
N GLN A 556 -10.00 -21.68 -14.91
CA GLN A 556 -8.84 -22.20 -15.67
C GLN A 556 -9.12 -23.63 -16.19
N PRO A 557 -9.25 -23.82 -17.51
CA PRO A 557 -9.46 -25.14 -18.08
C PRO A 557 -8.25 -26.05 -17.86
N LEU A 558 -8.45 -27.25 -17.32
CA LEU A 558 -7.40 -28.25 -17.15
C LEU A 558 -7.23 -29.03 -18.48
N LYS A 559 -6.60 -28.40 -19.47
CA LYS A 559 -6.47 -28.96 -20.83
C LYS A 559 -5.52 -30.14 -20.96
N SER A 560 -4.66 -30.36 -19.97
CA SER A 560 -3.70 -31.46 -19.96
C SER A 560 -3.71 -32.28 -18.68
N TYR A 561 -3.35 -33.52 -18.75
CA TYR A 561 -3.22 -34.44 -17.63
C TYR A 561 -1.89 -35.18 -17.72
N THR A 562 -1.11 -35.17 -16.64
CA THR A 562 0.18 -35.86 -16.56
C THR A 562 0.00 -37.35 -16.25
N LEU A 563 0.58 -38.23 -17.01
CA LEU A 563 0.45 -39.68 -16.87
C LEU A 563 1.20 -40.24 -15.65
N THR A 564 0.68 -41.34 -15.10
CA THR A 564 1.33 -42.12 -14.04
C THR A 564 1.49 -43.56 -14.44
N ALA A 565 2.30 -44.27 -13.68
CA ALA A 565 2.34 -45.73 -13.75
C ALA A 565 0.96 -46.39 -13.53
N GLY A 566 0.08 -45.77 -12.73
CA GLY A 566 -1.29 -46.24 -12.52
C GLY A 566 -2.22 -46.08 -13.71
N ASP A 567 -1.80 -45.34 -14.74
CA ASP A 567 -2.56 -45.17 -15.98
C ASP A 567 -2.18 -46.20 -17.06
N VAL A 568 -1.08 -46.95 -16.87
CA VAL A 568 -0.65 -47.97 -17.84
C VAL A 568 -1.72 -49.04 -17.98
N GLY A 569 -2.05 -49.37 -19.22
CA GLY A 569 -3.12 -50.26 -19.56
C GLY A 569 -4.54 -49.70 -19.48
N LYS A 570 -4.68 -48.43 -19.09
CA LYS A 570 -5.97 -47.71 -19.00
C LYS A 570 -6.16 -46.77 -20.17
N TYR A 571 -7.42 -46.40 -20.38
CA TYR A 571 -7.82 -45.34 -21.32
C TYR A 571 -8.12 -44.08 -20.55
N LEU A 572 -7.81 -42.92 -21.11
CA LEU A 572 -8.15 -41.64 -20.56
C LEU A 572 -9.19 -40.93 -21.40
N ARG A 573 -10.13 -40.30 -20.77
CA ARG A 573 -11.20 -39.54 -21.39
C ARG A 573 -11.39 -38.23 -20.66
N ALA A 574 -11.80 -37.17 -21.34
CA ALA A 574 -12.15 -35.92 -20.76
C ALA A 574 -13.59 -35.52 -21.11
N SER A 575 -14.25 -34.82 -20.24
CA SER A 575 -15.45 -34.05 -20.55
C SER A 575 -15.17 -32.58 -20.48
N ILE A 576 -15.79 -31.81 -21.35
CA ILE A 576 -15.67 -30.35 -21.41
C ILE A 576 -17.06 -29.77 -21.17
N GLN A 577 -17.21 -28.91 -20.21
CA GLN A 577 -18.38 -28.09 -20.04
C GLN A 577 -18.01 -26.66 -20.47
N PRO A 578 -18.46 -26.21 -21.65
CA PRO A 578 -18.02 -24.98 -22.28
C PRO A 578 -18.43 -23.77 -21.45
N LYS A 579 -17.51 -22.84 -21.26
CA LYS A 579 -17.75 -21.59 -20.54
C LYS A 579 -16.75 -20.53 -21.01
N HIS A 580 -17.17 -19.27 -20.96
CA HIS A 580 -16.29 -18.11 -21.01
C HIS A 580 -16.61 -17.14 -19.85
N ASN A 581 -15.87 -16.05 -19.71
CA ASN A 581 -15.95 -15.13 -18.59
C ASN A 581 -17.33 -14.51 -18.32
N ILE A 582 -18.21 -14.44 -19.31
CA ILE A 582 -19.58 -13.90 -19.17
C ILE A 582 -20.66 -14.89 -19.57
N SER A 583 -20.44 -16.20 -19.40
CA SER A 583 -21.47 -17.21 -19.63
C SER A 583 -21.67 -18.11 -18.42
N GLU A 584 -22.88 -18.64 -18.30
CA GLU A 584 -23.10 -19.82 -17.48
C GLU A 584 -22.41 -21.04 -18.13
N PRO A 585 -22.09 -22.10 -17.35
CA PRO A 585 -21.59 -23.33 -17.92
C PRO A 585 -22.60 -23.97 -18.89
N GLY A 586 -22.11 -24.34 -20.07
CA GLY A 586 -22.91 -25.01 -21.11
C GLY A 586 -23.12 -26.49 -20.85
N SER A 587 -23.71 -27.18 -21.83
CA SER A 587 -23.87 -28.63 -21.78
C SER A 587 -22.53 -29.36 -21.88
N VAL A 588 -22.37 -30.41 -21.10
CA VAL A 588 -21.17 -31.24 -21.10
C VAL A 588 -21.00 -31.99 -22.42
N VAL A 589 -19.85 -31.82 -23.02
CA VAL A 589 -19.44 -32.59 -24.21
C VAL A 589 -18.29 -33.54 -23.84
N VAL A 590 -18.43 -34.81 -24.20
CA VAL A 590 -17.45 -35.83 -23.84
C VAL A 590 -16.48 -36.06 -25.00
N ALA A 591 -15.19 -36.01 -24.72
CA ALA A 591 -14.15 -36.24 -25.70
C ALA A 591 -14.04 -37.74 -26.08
N THR A 592 -13.57 -38.01 -27.26
CA THR A 592 -13.14 -39.36 -27.63
C THR A 592 -11.97 -39.79 -26.76
N ALA A 593 -12.04 -41.01 -26.21
CA ALA A 593 -11.00 -41.51 -25.30
C ALA A 593 -9.65 -41.70 -26.03
N SER A 594 -8.58 -41.66 -25.24
CA SER A 594 -7.24 -42.01 -25.72
C SER A 594 -7.14 -43.46 -26.24
N LYS A 595 -6.03 -43.78 -26.89
CA LYS A 595 -5.56 -45.18 -26.97
C LYS A 595 -5.15 -45.62 -25.54
N PRO A 596 -5.01 -46.94 -25.29
CA PRO A 596 -4.51 -47.41 -24.00
C PRO A 596 -3.10 -46.85 -23.75
N ILE A 597 -2.90 -46.36 -22.53
CA ILE A 597 -1.62 -45.83 -22.12
C ILE A 597 -0.62 -46.96 -21.95
N VAL A 598 0.54 -46.87 -22.62
CA VAL A 598 1.63 -47.83 -22.49
C VAL A 598 2.73 -47.28 -21.57
N ALA A 599 3.54 -48.20 -21.04
CA ALA A 599 4.60 -47.82 -20.10
C ALA A 599 5.57 -46.74 -20.68
N ALA A 600 5.84 -46.81 -21.98
CA ALA A 600 6.68 -45.81 -22.65
C ALA A 600 6.06 -44.39 -22.70
N ASN A 601 4.75 -44.25 -22.45
CA ASN A 601 4.10 -42.97 -22.40
C ASN A 601 4.28 -42.29 -21.03
N VAL A 602 4.64 -43.04 -20.00
CA VAL A 602 4.87 -42.53 -18.65
C VAL A 602 6.36 -42.19 -18.55
N THR A 603 6.67 -40.99 -18.87
CA THR A 603 8.01 -40.47 -18.74
C THR A 603 8.28 -39.90 -17.37
N SER A 604 9.11 -39.53 -16.78
CA SER A 604 9.61 -38.86 -15.61
C SER A 604 8.59 -38.48 -14.51
N THR A 605 8.96 -38.78 -13.28
CA THR A 605 8.37 -38.21 -12.08
C THR A 605 8.99 -36.83 -11.71
N THR A 606 9.83 -36.31 -12.58
CA THR A 606 10.54 -35.04 -12.42
C THR A 606 10.08 -34.04 -13.46
N ILE A 607 9.68 -32.87 -13.02
CA ILE A 607 9.34 -31.72 -13.86
C ILE A 607 10.52 -30.75 -13.79
N ASN A 608 11.14 -30.48 -14.91
CA ASN A 608 12.29 -29.57 -15.01
C ASN A 608 12.08 -28.68 -16.25
N PRO A 609 11.48 -27.50 -16.11
CA PRO A 609 11.20 -26.64 -17.25
C PRO A 609 12.48 -26.10 -17.88
N ASN A 610 12.50 -26.08 -19.21
CA ASN A 610 13.56 -25.46 -19.97
C ASN A 610 13.29 -23.96 -20.13
N PHE A 611 14.09 -23.12 -19.48
CA PHE A 611 13.92 -21.66 -19.52
C PHE A 611 14.57 -20.98 -20.74
N ARG A 612 15.16 -21.72 -21.64
CA ARG A 612 15.86 -21.14 -22.79
C ARG A 612 14.96 -20.29 -23.68
N ASN A 613 13.74 -20.78 -23.91
CA ASN A 613 12.74 -20.14 -24.76
C ASN A 613 11.41 -20.09 -23.99
N PHE A 614 11.44 -19.53 -22.79
CA PHE A 614 10.25 -19.43 -21.96
C PHE A 614 9.25 -18.47 -22.58
N VAL A 615 8.22 -19.04 -23.19
CA VAL A 615 6.98 -18.36 -23.57
C VAL A 615 5.87 -19.25 -23.04
N PRO A 616 4.96 -18.75 -22.20
CA PRO A 616 3.86 -19.53 -21.66
C PRO A 616 2.84 -19.79 -22.78
N THR A 617 3.10 -20.83 -23.58
CA THR A 617 2.27 -21.32 -24.66
C THR A 617 1.68 -22.67 -24.27
N GLU A 618 0.67 -23.13 -25.03
CA GLU A 618 0.10 -24.46 -24.84
C GLU A 618 1.17 -25.56 -24.97
N ASP A 619 2.09 -25.42 -25.91
CA ASP A 619 3.17 -26.40 -26.11
C ASP A 619 4.12 -26.41 -24.89
N PHE A 620 4.45 -25.27 -24.34
CA PHE A 620 5.26 -25.21 -23.13
C PHE A 620 4.54 -25.88 -21.94
N ALA A 621 3.25 -25.66 -21.76
CA ALA A 621 2.45 -26.30 -20.71
C ALA A 621 2.41 -27.83 -20.88
N ILE A 622 2.25 -28.33 -22.11
CA ILE A 622 2.25 -29.78 -22.40
C ILE A 622 3.62 -30.39 -22.09
N GLU A 623 4.70 -29.77 -22.52
CA GLU A 623 6.05 -30.26 -22.28
C GLU A 623 6.48 -30.20 -20.81
N ASN A 624 6.17 -29.13 -20.11
CA ASN A 624 6.74 -28.80 -18.80
C ASN A 624 5.72 -28.80 -17.63
N GLY A 625 4.44 -29.02 -17.91
CA GLY A 625 3.39 -29.01 -16.88
C GLY A 625 2.48 -27.80 -16.94
N GLU A 626 1.46 -27.84 -16.12
CA GLU A 626 0.53 -26.72 -15.95
C GLU A 626 1.18 -25.60 -15.13
N TRP A 627 1.40 -24.45 -15.76
CA TRP A 627 2.02 -23.30 -15.10
C TRP A 627 1.08 -22.11 -15.10
N THR A 628 0.96 -21.47 -13.94
CA THR A 628 0.40 -20.12 -13.81
C THR A 628 1.56 -19.15 -13.67
N VAL A 629 1.63 -18.19 -14.59
CA VAL A 629 2.65 -17.14 -14.60
C VAL A 629 1.99 -15.81 -14.22
N ILE A 630 2.47 -15.22 -13.14
CA ILE A 630 2.01 -13.92 -12.66
C ILE A 630 3.19 -12.94 -12.80
N GLY A 631 2.93 -11.75 -13.30
CA GLY A 631 3.98 -10.80 -13.65
C GLY A 631 4.63 -11.13 -15.00
N THR A 632 5.65 -10.41 -15.35
CA THR A 632 6.38 -10.60 -16.61
C THR A 632 7.72 -11.25 -16.34
N TRP A 633 7.98 -12.34 -17.05
CA TRP A 633 9.20 -13.12 -16.98
C TRP A 633 9.83 -13.24 -18.34
N ALA A 634 11.14 -13.29 -18.41
CA ALA A 634 11.86 -13.50 -19.65
C ALA A 634 13.04 -14.46 -19.46
N SER A 635 13.30 -15.23 -20.51
CA SER A 635 14.55 -15.97 -20.62
C SER A 635 15.72 -14.99 -20.61
N THR A 636 16.77 -15.36 -19.89
CA THR A 636 18.03 -14.60 -19.87
C THR A 636 19.20 -15.57 -20.00
N ALA A 637 20.25 -15.11 -20.65
CA ALA A 637 21.49 -15.86 -20.81
C ALA A 637 22.62 -15.15 -20.06
N GLY A 638 23.57 -15.90 -19.55
CA GLY A 638 24.75 -15.34 -18.89
C GLY A 638 25.69 -16.39 -18.35
N ASP A 639 26.95 -16.05 -18.25
CA ASP A 639 28.06 -16.88 -17.78
C ASP A 639 27.95 -17.28 -16.29
N LYS A 640 27.09 -16.63 -15.55
CA LYS A 640 26.83 -16.92 -14.12
C LYS A 640 25.69 -17.91 -13.90
N LEU A 641 25.03 -18.35 -14.96
CA LEU A 641 23.88 -19.23 -14.89
C LEU A 641 24.32 -20.68 -15.09
N VAL A 642 23.74 -21.60 -14.33
CA VAL A 642 23.83 -23.02 -14.60
C VAL A 642 23.16 -23.26 -15.95
N ASN A 643 23.77 -24.00 -16.83
CA ASN A 643 23.31 -24.24 -18.21
C ASN A 643 23.21 -22.99 -19.12
N GLY A 644 23.75 -21.84 -18.70
CA GLY A 644 23.80 -20.61 -19.48
C GLY A 644 22.47 -19.89 -19.71
N TYR A 645 21.36 -20.37 -19.16
CA TYR A 645 20.01 -19.76 -19.26
C TYR A 645 19.29 -19.78 -17.92
N GLY A 646 18.44 -18.82 -17.71
CA GLY A 646 17.56 -18.73 -16.55
C GLY A 646 16.31 -17.92 -16.85
N LEU A 647 15.43 -17.85 -15.90
CA LEU A 647 14.21 -17.06 -15.95
C LEU A 647 14.35 -15.85 -15.03
N ARG A 648 14.18 -14.69 -15.60
CA ARG A 648 14.28 -13.41 -14.89
C ARG A 648 12.94 -12.70 -14.85
N ILE A 649 12.61 -12.11 -13.72
CA ILE A 649 11.47 -11.20 -13.61
C ILE A 649 11.81 -9.89 -14.34
N THR A 650 10.96 -9.51 -15.29
CA THR A 650 11.07 -8.25 -16.04
C THR A 650 10.01 -7.25 -15.67
N GLY A 651 8.94 -7.69 -15.01
CA GLY A 651 7.88 -6.85 -14.48
C GLY A 651 7.09 -7.59 -13.42
N LEU A 652 6.60 -6.87 -12.44
CA LEU A 652 5.72 -7.39 -11.40
C LEU A 652 4.27 -7.08 -11.76
N ALA A 653 3.36 -7.98 -11.40
CA ALA A 653 1.94 -7.68 -11.51
C ALA A 653 1.58 -6.52 -10.58
N GLY A 654 0.92 -5.51 -11.11
CA GLY A 654 0.54 -4.33 -10.32
C GLY A 654 1.60 -3.23 -10.25
N SER A 655 2.81 -3.42 -10.82
CA SER A 655 3.83 -2.36 -10.93
C SER A 655 4.16 -2.06 -12.39
N ALA A 656 4.48 -0.81 -12.73
CA ALA A 656 4.98 -0.46 -14.05
C ALA A 656 6.47 -0.78 -14.17
N PRO A 657 6.95 -1.32 -15.29
CA PRO A 657 8.36 -1.22 -15.62
C PRO A 657 8.75 0.26 -15.68
N ARG A 658 9.92 0.59 -15.15
CA ARG A 658 10.41 1.98 -15.17
C ARG A 658 10.36 2.54 -16.60
N GLY A 659 9.57 3.61 -16.81
CA GLY A 659 9.45 4.28 -18.10
C GLY A 659 8.34 3.78 -19.03
N THR A 660 7.46 2.90 -18.58
CA THR A 660 6.25 2.49 -19.29
C THR A 660 5.00 2.72 -18.46
N ASN A 661 3.86 2.83 -19.12
CA ASN A 661 2.55 3.03 -18.50
C ASN A 661 2.27 2.02 -17.38
N PRO A 662 1.51 2.41 -16.34
CA PRO A 662 1.27 1.58 -15.17
C PRO A 662 0.70 0.22 -15.57
N PRO A 663 1.14 -0.86 -14.91
CA PRO A 663 0.71 -2.20 -15.25
C PRO A 663 -0.76 -2.36 -14.90
N GLN A 664 -1.44 -3.08 -15.76
CA GLN A 664 -2.80 -3.51 -15.51
C GLN A 664 -2.81 -4.43 -14.28
N GLY A 665 -3.59 -4.09 -13.27
CA GLY A 665 -3.77 -4.95 -12.11
C GLY A 665 -4.25 -6.33 -12.54
N ILE A 666 -3.62 -7.38 -12.03
CA ILE A 666 -4.06 -8.75 -12.28
C ILE A 666 -5.26 -9.05 -11.41
N THR A 667 -6.30 -9.57 -12.04
CA THR A 667 -7.44 -10.12 -11.32
C THR A 667 -7.15 -11.60 -11.05
N VAL A 668 -6.91 -11.96 -9.81
CA VAL A 668 -6.80 -13.35 -9.38
C VAL A 668 -8.12 -13.72 -8.70
N ASN A 669 -8.84 -14.68 -9.26
CA ASN A 669 -10.16 -15.11 -8.77
C ASN A 669 -11.19 -13.97 -8.60
N GLY A 670 -11.25 -13.05 -9.55
CA GLY A 670 -12.17 -11.90 -9.48
C GLY A 670 -11.78 -10.80 -8.49
N VAL A 671 -10.68 -10.98 -7.76
CA VAL A 671 -10.14 -9.97 -6.85
C VAL A 671 -8.92 -9.33 -7.48
N ARG A 672 -8.96 -8.04 -7.64
CA ARG A 672 -7.80 -7.28 -8.13
C ARG A 672 -6.72 -7.27 -7.07
N VAL A 673 -5.57 -7.87 -7.38
CA VAL A 673 -4.45 -7.94 -6.44
C VAL A 673 -3.67 -6.63 -6.53
N ALA A 674 -3.64 -5.94 -5.44
CA ALA A 674 -3.11 -4.59 -5.34
C ALA A 674 -1.60 -4.49 -5.20
N ASN A 675 -0.95 -5.55 -4.76
CA ASN A 675 0.48 -5.52 -4.48
C ASN A 675 1.29 -6.03 -5.67
N PRO A 676 2.35 -5.35 -6.08
CA PRO A 676 3.22 -5.80 -7.14
C PRO A 676 3.91 -7.11 -6.72
N TYR A 677 3.69 -8.18 -7.47
CA TYR A 677 4.36 -9.45 -7.24
C TYR A 677 4.53 -10.21 -8.55
N ALA A 678 5.45 -11.15 -8.57
CA ALA A 678 5.62 -12.10 -9.65
C ALA A 678 5.63 -13.51 -9.06
N ALA A 679 4.99 -14.43 -9.75
CA ALA A 679 4.96 -15.82 -9.33
C ALA A 679 5.02 -16.74 -10.56
N LEU A 680 5.70 -17.84 -10.38
CA LEU A 680 5.72 -18.96 -11.30
C LEU A 680 5.20 -20.17 -10.52
N LEU A 681 3.96 -20.56 -10.76
CA LEU A 681 3.25 -21.58 -9.98
C LEU A 681 2.94 -22.79 -10.88
N TYR A 682 3.47 -23.94 -10.51
CA TYR A 682 3.14 -25.21 -11.11
C TYR A 682 1.90 -25.79 -10.46
N GLN A 683 0.90 -26.06 -11.25
CA GLN A 683 -0.32 -26.72 -10.79
C GLN A 683 -0.22 -28.22 -11.04
N ASN A 684 -0.48 -29.01 -10.02
CA ASN A 684 -0.60 -30.44 -10.16
C ASN A 684 -1.85 -30.91 -9.39
N ASP A 685 -2.90 -31.24 -10.11
CA ASP A 685 -4.16 -31.71 -9.54
C ASP A 685 -4.14 -33.15 -9.10
N ARG A 686 -2.98 -33.82 -9.23
CA ARG A 686 -2.84 -35.18 -8.74
C ARG A 686 -2.67 -35.24 -7.23
N PRO A 687 -3.29 -36.22 -6.60
CA PRO A 687 -2.90 -36.63 -5.27
C PRO A 687 -1.44 -37.09 -5.29
N THR A 688 -0.58 -36.39 -4.59
CA THR A 688 0.82 -36.77 -4.41
C THR A 688 1.13 -36.90 -2.94
N GLY A 689 1.95 -37.90 -2.59
CA GLY A 689 2.51 -38.04 -1.26
C GLY A 689 3.77 -37.17 -1.11
N ASP A 690 4.89 -37.82 -1.01
CA ASP A 690 6.18 -37.13 -0.91
C ASP A 690 6.52 -36.35 -2.19
N MET A 691 7.18 -35.21 -2.01
CA MET A 691 7.69 -34.42 -3.14
C MET A 691 8.85 -33.53 -2.71
N ALA A 692 9.62 -33.11 -3.68
CA ALA A 692 10.67 -32.14 -3.47
C ALA A 692 10.68 -31.08 -4.58
N VAL A 693 11.07 -29.88 -4.19
CA VAL A 693 11.30 -28.75 -5.10
C VAL A 693 12.74 -28.31 -4.93
N LYS A 694 13.47 -28.30 -6.03
CA LYS A 694 14.84 -27.78 -6.07
C LYS A 694 14.85 -26.51 -6.91
N VAL A 695 15.41 -25.46 -6.39
CA VAL A 695 15.57 -24.17 -7.08
C VAL A 695 17.03 -23.79 -7.06
N VAL A 696 17.59 -23.46 -8.21
CA VAL A 696 18.90 -22.84 -8.30
C VAL A 696 18.73 -21.38 -8.64
N MET A 697 19.21 -20.53 -7.76
CA MET A 697 19.02 -19.07 -7.83
C MET A 697 20.36 -18.37 -7.93
N THR A 698 20.40 -17.34 -8.76
CA THR A 698 21.53 -16.42 -8.84
C THR A 698 21.01 -15.01 -8.57
N PRO A 699 21.27 -14.46 -7.38
CA PRO A 699 21.01 -13.05 -7.11
C PRO A 699 21.85 -12.18 -8.06
N ASP A 700 21.28 -11.08 -8.53
CA ASP A 700 22.02 -10.15 -9.38
C ASP A 700 23.18 -9.48 -8.62
N LYS A 701 24.01 -8.70 -9.35
CA LYS A 701 25.22 -8.03 -8.85
C LYS A 701 25.02 -7.23 -7.55
N THR A 702 23.82 -6.82 -7.31
CA THR A 702 23.40 -6.14 -6.09
C THR A 702 22.81 -7.12 -5.08
N ALA A 703 23.33 -8.35 -5.08
CA ALA A 703 22.97 -9.39 -4.12
C ALA A 703 22.85 -8.81 -2.72
N GLY A 704 21.70 -8.94 -2.17
CA GLY A 704 21.38 -8.30 -0.93
C GLY A 704 20.57 -7.01 -1.04
N GLN A 705 20.37 -6.45 -2.24
CA GLN A 705 19.48 -5.32 -2.48
C GLN A 705 18.16 -5.73 -3.18
N GLY A 706 18.02 -7.00 -3.50
CA GLY A 706 16.82 -7.54 -4.16
C GLY A 706 15.60 -7.71 -3.25
N PHE A 707 15.78 -7.52 -1.95
CA PHE A 707 14.73 -7.52 -0.95
C PHE A 707 14.84 -6.23 -0.16
N ALA A 708 13.79 -5.47 -0.06
CA ALA A 708 13.74 -4.35 0.85
C ALA A 708 13.92 -4.84 2.30
N LEU A 709 14.34 -3.96 3.17
CA LEU A 709 14.54 -4.25 4.58
C LEU A 709 13.19 -4.18 5.29
N SER A 710 12.81 -5.23 5.99
CA SER A 710 11.56 -5.31 6.73
C SER A 710 11.80 -5.59 8.21
N GLY A 711 10.95 -5.05 9.06
CA GLY A 711 11.02 -5.23 10.51
C GLY A 711 10.67 -6.63 10.98
N SER A 712 9.63 -7.25 10.44
CA SER A 712 9.19 -8.60 10.74
C SER A 712 8.59 -9.30 9.52
N PRO A 713 8.54 -10.65 9.54
CA PRO A 713 7.95 -11.41 8.43
C PRO A 713 6.43 -11.24 8.30
N GLU A 714 5.75 -10.97 9.39
CA GLU A 714 4.31 -10.70 9.40
C GLU A 714 4.00 -9.30 8.89
N ASP A 715 4.90 -8.36 9.18
CA ASP A 715 4.79 -6.96 8.78
C ASP A 715 5.47 -6.68 7.44
N ALA A 716 6.29 -7.62 6.94
CA ALA A 716 6.89 -7.47 5.63
C ALA A 716 5.79 -7.35 4.58
N PRO A 717 5.65 -6.21 3.91
CA PRO A 717 4.75 -6.12 2.77
C PRO A 717 5.12 -7.21 1.78
N LEU A 718 4.15 -7.65 0.99
CA LEU A 718 4.37 -8.68 -0.03
C LEU A 718 5.56 -8.38 -0.96
N MET A 719 5.97 -7.11 -1.02
CA MET A 719 7.07 -6.62 -1.86
C MET A 719 8.49 -6.94 -1.37
N GLU A 720 8.64 -7.45 -0.16
CA GLU A 720 9.95 -7.56 0.50
C GLU A 720 10.40 -8.98 0.79
N ARG A 721 9.65 -9.96 0.31
CA ARG A 721 9.90 -11.37 0.57
C ARG A 721 9.86 -12.21 -0.70
N ALA A 722 10.40 -13.40 -0.61
CA ALA A 722 10.18 -14.45 -1.60
C ALA A 722 9.76 -15.75 -0.91
N ASP A 723 8.98 -16.54 -1.60
CA ASP A 723 8.53 -17.85 -1.17
C ASP A 723 8.89 -18.92 -2.22
N ILE A 724 9.35 -20.07 -1.78
CA ILE A 724 9.38 -21.30 -2.58
C ILE A 724 8.26 -22.18 -2.05
N PHE A 725 7.24 -22.41 -2.87
CA PHE A 725 6.05 -23.16 -2.47
C PHE A 725 6.20 -24.66 -2.71
N ILE A 726 5.61 -25.44 -1.84
CA ILE A 726 5.47 -26.90 -1.92
C ILE A 726 4.11 -27.32 -1.39
N LYS A 727 3.50 -28.37 -1.97
CA LYS A 727 2.15 -28.78 -1.59
C LYS A 727 1.15 -27.64 -1.61
N TYR A 728 1.30 -26.75 -2.59
CA TYR A 728 0.57 -25.49 -2.68
C TYR A 728 -0.50 -25.54 -3.75
N ASP A 729 -1.71 -25.14 -3.38
CA ASP A 729 -2.81 -24.90 -4.31
C ASP A 729 -2.97 -23.40 -4.56
N PRO A 730 -2.60 -22.89 -5.72
CA PRO A 730 -2.67 -21.46 -6.01
C PRO A 730 -4.11 -20.91 -6.04
N ARG A 731 -5.12 -21.76 -6.14
CA ARG A 731 -6.54 -21.36 -6.20
C ARG A 731 -7.10 -21.09 -4.82
N THR A 732 -6.85 -22.00 -3.88
CA THR A 732 -7.23 -21.82 -2.47
C THR A 732 -6.19 -21.04 -1.69
N LYS A 733 -4.99 -20.83 -2.29
CA LYS A 733 -3.83 -20.23 -1.64
C LYS A 733 -3.41 -20.96 -0.36
N ASN A 734 -3.61 -22.29 -0.36
CA ASN A 734 -3.28 -23.15 0.78
C ASN A 734 -2.07 -24.02 0.46
N GLY A 735 -1.20 -24.24 1.42
CA GLY A 735 -0.03 -25.10 1.26
C GLY A 735 1.09 -24.74 2.21
N TYR A 736 2.32 -24.91 1.72
CA TYR A 736 3.51 -24.63 2.53
C TYR A 736 4.53 -23.85 1.71
N SER A 737 5.39 -23.11 2.40
CA SER A 737 6.50 -22.41 1.74
C SER A 737 7.74 -22.34 2.61
N LEU A 738 8.88 -22.21 1.94
CA LEU A 738 10.08 -21.62 2.50
C LEU A 738 10.04 -20.13 2.15
N ARG A 739 9.88 -19.28 3.14
CA ARG A 739 9.90 -17.83 3.00
C ARG A 739 11.28 -17.30 3.38
N PHE A 740 11.73 -16.30 2.64
CA PHE A 740 12.98 -15.63 2.96
C PHE A 740 12.90 -14.13 2.63
N TRP A 741 13.57 -13.36 3.45
CA TRP A 741 13.60 -11.89 3.39
C TRP A 741 14.87 -11.35 4.03
N ARG A 742 15.12 -10.07 3.87
CA ARG A 742 16.17 -9.37 4.60
C ARG A 742 15.56 -8.51 5.70
N THR A 743 16.23 -8.41 6.84
CA THR A 743 15.82 -7.55 7.93
C THR A 743 16.90 -6.52 8.25
N LEU A 744 16.49 -5.35 8.72
CA LEU A 744 17.39 -4.34 9.30
C LEU A 744 18.11 -4.89 10.52
N GLN A 745 17.42 -5.62 11.37
CA GLN A 745 17.92 -6.20 12.62
C GLN A 745 19.05 -7.22 12.38
N SER A 746 19.08 -7.87 11.24
CA SER A 746 20.10 -8.86 10.90
C SER A 746 21.30 -8.27 10.15
N ASN A 747 21.54 -6.97 10.18
CA ASN A 747 22.58 -6.29 9.41
C ASN A 747 22.55 -6.64 7.90
N GLY A 748 21.33 -6.74 7.36
CA GLY A 748 21.12 -7.12 5.97
C GLY A 748 21.37 -8.59 5.65
N LYS A 749 21.49 -9.45 6.64
CA LYS A 749 21.51 -10.90 6.45
C LYS A 749 20.17 -11.38 5.94
N CYS A 750 20.17 -12.48 5.22
CA CYS A 750 18.94 -13.10 4.80
C CYS A 750 18.40 -14.05 5.86
N VAL A 751 17.12 -13.94 6.11
CA VAL A 751 16.38 -14.75 7.05
C VAL A 751 15.53 -15.74 6.29
N PHE A 752 15.51 -16.99 6.76
CA PHE A 752 14.72 -18.09 6.22
C PHE A 752 13.80 -18.64 7.29
N GLN A 753 12.56 -18.97 6.90
CA GLN A 753 11.59 -19.58 7.79
C GLN A 753 10.58 -20.41 7.01
N LEU A 754 10.13 -21.54 7.60
CA LEU A 754 9.08 -22.36 7.02
C LEU A 754 7.71 -21.86 7.44
N TYR A 755 6.77 -21.87 6.51
CA TYR A 755 5.40 -21.40 6.72
C TYR A 755 4.36 -22.43 6.28
N LYS A 756 3.26 -22.50 7.01
CA LYS A 756 1.96 -22.98 6.52
C LYS A 756 1.23 -21.79 5.95
N ILE A 757 0.68 -21.93 4.75
CA ILE A 757 -0.12 -20.91 4.09
C ILE A 757 -1.59 -21.34 4.14
N GLU A 758 -2.46 -20.50 4.69
CA GLU A 758 -3.91 -20.68 4.74
C GLU A 758 -4.59 -19.42 4.21
N ASP A 759 -5.38 -19.58 3.16
CA ASP A 759 -6.04 -18.46 2.43
C ASP A 759 -5.08 -17.32 2.02
N GLY A 760 -3.83 -17.70 1.74
CA GLY A 760 -2.78 -16.75 1.38
C GLY A 760 -2.04 -16.14 2.58
N VAL A 761 -2.47 -16.41 3.80
CA VAL A 761 -1.82 -15.93 5.04
C VAL A 761 -0.79 -16.95 5.51
N GLY A 762 0.41 -16.49 5.81
CA GLY A 762 1.51 -17.32 6.28
C GLY A 762 1.55 -17.45 7.79
N HIS A 763 1.63 -18.70 8.28
CA HIS A 763 1.79 -19.03 9.70
C HIS A 763 3.14 -19.74 9.90
N PRO A 764 4.06 -19.19 10.73
CA PRO A 764 5.37 -19.79 10.95
C PRO A 764 5.28 -21.21 11.51
N LEU A 765 6.12 -22.10 10.99
CA LEU A 765 6.24 -23.49 11.46
C LEU A 765 7.45 -23.73 12.35
N ASN A 766 8.41 -22.82 12.33
CA ASN A 766 9.67 -22.93 13.07
C ASN A 766 10.26 -21.55 13.34
N ASP A 767 11.35 -21.52 14.09
CA ASP A 767 12.11 -20.29 14.30
C ASP A 767 12.85 -19.83 13.03
N GLN A 768 13.17 -18.57 12.98
CA GLN A 768 13.94 -17.95 11.89
C GLN A 768 15.38 -18.43 11.91
N GLN A 769 15.97 -18.61 10.75
CA GLN A 769 17.38 -18.89 10.58
C GLN A 769 18.05 -17.82 9.69
N ASP A 770 19.07 -17.19 10.22
CA ASP A 770 19.90 -16.25 9.49
C ASP A 770 20.99 -16.99 8.70
N VAL A 771 20.96 -16.90 7.39
CA VAL A 771 21.95 -17.53 6.52
C VAL A 771 22.39 -16.56 5.42
N THR A 772 23.63 -16.10 5.49
CA THR A 772 24.17 -15.09 4.57
C THR A 772 24.65 -15.70 3.24
N GLY A 773 25.30 -16.84 3.30
CA GLY A 773 25.95 -17.48 2.14
C GLY A 773 24.98 -18.05 1.11
N VAL A 774 23.73 -18.28 1.49
CA VAL A 774 22.69 -18.84 0.60
C VAL A 774 22.24 -17.86 -0.49
N PHE A 775 22.67 -16.58 -0.42
CA PHE A 775 22.33 -15.58 -1.45
C PHE A 775 23.43 -15.31 -2.46
N LYS A 776 24.38 -16.21 -2.60
CA LYS A 776 25.44 -16.07 -3.60
C LYS A 776 25.08 -16.74 -4.93
N PRO A 777 25.76 -16.41 -6.02
CA PRO A 777 25.47 -16.98 -7.32
C PRO A 777 25.41 -18.51 -7.31
N SER A 778 24.42 -19.06 -7.99
CA SER A 778 24.19 -20.51 -8.12
C SER A 778 23.87 -21.22 -6.80
N THR A 779 23.23 -20.53 -5.87
CA THR A 779 22.75 -21.18 -4.65
C THR A 779 21.63 -22.17 -4.96
N THR A 780 21.80 -23.38 -4.47
CA THR A 780 20.77 -24.43 -4.58
C THR A 780 19.97 -24.49 -3.28
N ILE A 781 18.65 -24.38 -3.41
CA ILE A 781 17.70 -24.57 -2.31
C ILE A 781 16.79 -25.74 -2.64
N THR A 782 16.68 -26.69 -1.71
CA THR A 782 15.75 -27.82 -1.83
C THR A 782 14.74 -27.76 -0.71
N LEU A 783 13.47 -27.73 -1.06
CA LEU A 783 12.35 -27.85 -0.14
C LEU A 783 11.69 -29.21 -0.38
N SER A 784 11.53 -30.06 0.64
CA SER A 784 11.01 -31.40 0.48
C SER A 784 10.03 -31.78 1.58
N VAL A 785 9.05 -32.59 1.20
CA VAL A 785 8.07 -33.23 2.08
C VAL A 785 8.24 -34.74 2.00
N VAL A 786 8.43 -35.39 3.15
CA VAL A 786 8.45 -36.84 3.30
C VAL A 786 7.51 -37.17 4.48
N GLY A 787 6.40 -37.81 4.18
CA GLY A 787 5.33 -38.03 5.16
C GLY A 787 4.81 -36.69 5.71
N THR A 788 4.98 -36.46 6.99
CA THR A 788 4.61 -35.21 7.68
C THR A 788 5.78 -34.27 7.91
N LYS A 789 6.97 -34.63 7.45
CA LYS A 789 8.19 -33.84 7.67
C LYS A 789 8.44 -32.93 6.46
N LEU A 790 8.47 -31.63 6.71
CA LEU A 790 8.89 -30.60 5.75
C LEU A 790 10.34 -30.22 6.07
N THR A 791 11.21 -30.24 5.07
CA THR A 791 12.61 -29.84 5.25
C THR A 791 13.01 -28.83 4.17
N ALA A 792 13.77 -27.81 4.55
CA ALA A 792 14.45 -26.92 3.64
C ALA A 792 15.96 -27.04 3.83
N LYS A 793 16.68 -27.25 2.72
CA LYS A 793 18.15 -27.29 2.70
C LYS A 793 18.65 -26.40 1.60
N GLY A 794 19.75 -25.71 1.88
CA GLY A 794 20.40 -24.87 0.90
C GLY A 794 21.84 -24.65 1.27
N SER A 795 22.70 -24.52 0.29
CA SER A 795 24.11 -24.20 0.50
C SER A 795 24.68 -23.43 -0.67
N ASN A 796 25.59 -22.54 -0.35
CA ASN A 796 26.56 -22.04 -1.32
C ASN A 796 27.89 -22.74 -1.06
N THR A 797 28.31 -23.54 -2.00
CA THR A 797 29.53 -24.36 -1.89
C THR A 797 30.82 -23.54 -1.77
N LYS A 798 30.78 -22.24 -2.09
CA LYS A 798 31.95 -21.37 -2.03
C LYS A 798 32.26 -20.81 -0.64
N ASP A 799 31.20 -20.65 0.21
CA ASP A 799 31.38 -19.95 1.49
C ASP A 799 30.93 -20.77 2.71
N GLY A 800 30.49 -21.99 2.51
CA GLY A 800 30.22 -22.93 3.59
C GLY A 800 28.96 -22.67 4.41
N ASP A 801 28.24 -21.59 4.19
CA ASP A 801 26.97 -21.31 4.88
C ASP A 801 25.88 -22.26 4.38
N ALA A 802 25.17 -22.90 5.29
CA ALA A 802 24.16 -23.87 4.96
C ALA A 802 22.80 -23.53 5.63
N LEU A 803 21.76 -23.55 4.83
CA LEU A 803 20.38 -23.51 5.30
C LEU A 803 19.95 -24.93 5.70
N SER A 804 19.40 -25.10 6.90
CA SER A 804 18.78 -26.35 7.34
C SER A 804 17.63 -26.05 8.29
N LEU A 805 16.40 -26.17 7.77
CA LEU A 805 15.16 -25.97 8.55
C LEU A 805 14.30 -27.21 8.47
N GLU A 806 13.57 -27.47 9.54
CA GLU A 806 12.61 -28.57 9.63
C GLU A 806 11.28 -28.05 10.22
N GLY A 807 10.17 -28.60 9.72
CA GLY A 807 8.83 -28.34 10.20
C GLY A 807 7.93 -29.57 10.06
N THR A 808 6.84 -29.58 10.78
CA THR A 808 5.80 -30.63 10.68
C THR A 808 4.61 -30.09 9.93
N ILE A 809 4.11 -30.84 8.96
CA ILE A 809 2.95 -30.47 8.16
C ILE A 809 1.75 -31.38 8.45
N THR A 810 0.57 -30.85 8.19
CA THR A 810 -0.63 -31.68 8.04
C THR A 810 -0.60 -32.28 6.63
N PRO A 811 -0.71 -33.59 6.46
CA PRO A 811 -0.74 -34.19 5.14
C PRO A 811 -1.83 -33.60 4.28
N ASN A 812 -1.47 -33.25 3.06
CA ASN A 812 -2.41 -32.88 2.02
C ASN A 812 -2.04 -33.56 0.70
N THR A 813 -2.98 -33.60 -0.23
CA THR A 813 -2.80 -34.28 -1.50
C THR A 813 -2.40 -33.35 -2.64
N PHE A 814 -2.15 -32.07 -2.36
CA PHE A 814 -1.73 -31.13 -3.39
C PHE A 814 -0.32 -31.44 -3.87
N GLY A 815 -0.13 -31.52 -5.15
CA GLY A 815 1.18 -31.69 -5.80
C GLY A 815 1.72 -30.39 -6.40
N GLY A 816 1.04 -29.27 -6.21
CA GLY A 816 1.42 -27.97 -6.74
C GLY A 816 2.64 -27.38 -6.01
N SER A 817 3.42 -26.62 -6.74
CA SER A 817 4.64 -26.00 -6.27
C SER A 817 4.91 -24.72 -7.06
N GLY A 818 5.81 -23.90 -6.60
CA GLY A 818 6.15 -22.70 -7.33
C GLY A 818 7.17 -21.82 -6.62
N THR A 819 7.50 -20.73 -7.26
CA THR A 819 8.24 -19.63 -6.66
C THR A 819 7.40 -18.37 -6.73
N PHE A 820 7.42 -17.62 -5.67
CA PHE A 820 6.79 -16.32 -5.56
C PHE A 820 7.86 -15.29 -5.28
N TRP A 821 7.86 -14.25 -6.05
CA TRP A 821 8.78 -13.15 -5.86
C TRP A 821 8.00 -11.87 -5.63
N SER A 822 8.16 -11.27 -4.48
CA SER A 822 7.66 -9.93 -4.23
C SER A 822 8.83 -8.98 -4.11
N GLY A 823 8.79 -7.88 -4.82
CA GLY A 823 9.84 -6.87 -4.80
C GLY A 823 9.56 -5.79 -5.82
N SER A 824 10.06 -4.58 -5.61
CA SER A 824 9.93 -3.53 -6.60
C SER A 824 10.74 -3.88 -7.85
N ALA A 825 10.11 -3.82 -9.01
CA ALA A 825 10.81 -3.95 -10.30
C ALA A 825 11.73 -2.75 -10.61
N GLY A 826 11.88 -1.83 -9.69
CA GLY A 826 12.71 -0.65 -9.85
C GLY A 826 14.10 -0.87 -9.28
N ILE A 827 15.12 -0.81 -10.08
CA ILE A 827 16.54 -0.74 -9.72
C ILE A 827 17.14 -2.03 -9.14
N GLY A 828 17.59 -2.90 -10.00
CA GLY A 828 18.64 -3.91 -9.72
C GLY A 828 18.19 -5.16 -8.96
N ALA A 829 16.93 -5.33 -8.69
CA ALA A 829 16.39 -6.54 -8.09
C ALA A 829 16.06 -7.56 -9.18
N SER A 830 17.05 -8.14 -9.78
CA SER A 830 16.86 -9.22 -10.73
C SER A 830 17.48 -10.48 -10.18
N ASN A 831 16.66 -11.30 -9.56
CA ASN A 831 17.06 -12.65 -9.28
C ASN A 831 16.75 -13.52 -10.49
N VAL A 832 17.66 -14.38 -10.82
CA VAL A 832 17.52 -15.33 -11.91
C VAL A 832 17.35 -16.71 -11.32
N VAL A 833 16.25 -17.37 -11.66
CA VAL A 833 16.01 -18.78 -11.39
C VAL A 833 16.62 -19.55 -12.57
N SER A 834 17.75 -20.21 -12.36
CA SER A 834 18.44 -20.96 -13.42
C SER A 834 17.99 -22.41 -13.52
N GLU A 835 17.51 -23.01 -12.45
CA GLU A 835 16.86 -24.32 -12.43
C GLU A 835 15.65 -24.28 -11.52
N PHE A 836 14.62 -24.98 -11.96
CA PHE A 836 13.47 -25.29 -11.16
C PHE A 836 13.10 -26.75 -11.42
N GLU A 837 13.20 -27.58 -10.42
CA GLU A 837 12.94 -29.01 -10.53
C GLU A 837 11.92 -29.43 -9.48
N ILE A 838 10.87 -30.12 -9.91
CA ILE A 838 9.90 -30.73 -9.02
C ILE A 838 10.03 -32.24 -9.18
N SER A 839 10.30 -32.92 -8.11
CA SER A 839 10.38 -34.40 -8.09
C SER A 839 9.35 -34.99 -7.15
N TYR A 840 8.77 -36.10 -7.60
CA TYR A 840 7.80 -36.88 -6.87
C TYR A 840 8.41 -38.26 -6.61
N PRO A 841 9.24 -38.45 -5.55
CA PRO A 841 9.86 -39.74 -5.28
C PRO A 841 8.81 -40.73 -4.81
N GLY A 842 8.71 -41.81 -5.59
CA GLY A 842 7.77 -42.91 -5.38
C GLY A 842 6.36 -42.62 -5.84
N ASN A 843 5.80 -43.51 -6.65
CA ASN A 843 4.40 -43.49 -7.13
C ASN A 843 3.41 -43.80 -6.00
N THR A 844 3.63 -43.35 -4.81
CA THR A 844 2.74 -43.64 -3.70
C THR A 844 1.51 -42.79 -3.83
N LYS A 845 0.41 -43.42 -4.17
CA LYS A 845 -0.93 -42.89 -3.93
C LYS A 845 -1.08 -42.76 -2.42
N HIS A 846 -1.41 -41.59 -1.94
CA HIS A 846 -1.99 -41.40 -0.64
C HIS A 846 -3.48 -41.19 -0.74
#